data_48a0a001142ccfc3442a317e102cf351
#
_entry.id   48a0a001142ccfc3442a317e102cf351
#
_cell.length_a   1.000
_cell.length_b   1.000
_cell.length_c   1.000
_cell.angle_alpha   90.00
_cell.angle_beta   90.00
_cell.angle_gamma   90.00
#
_symmetry.space_group_name_H-M   'P 1'
#
loop_
_entity.id
_entity.type
_entity.pdbx_description
1 polymer ?
#
loop_
_entity_poly.entity_id
_entity_poly.type
_entity_poly.pdbx_seq_one_letter_code
_entity_poly.pdbx_strand_id
1 'polypeptide(L)'
;MLRRRPRIVIRRSKLETAVLTARALFRTGRGIVRFSWRHRRPLAPVHAAITLGTLGAACGAAADGWKTALLLDASLAAGTAWWLRRRRLKDRPLRPREHAYALTSAGTAGVLLLAMAAHGGIAPPMPGLLLIWLLAAGIPWWWHHRIRDVDGALGEEIELWEQRVAHDRGALTGSWLTNLVGRADGNGVSALINLPPGELTTEQAVAATGRIASAFGVPPSSVVIEATAEGANNQAELAVYKRNPLQAVHPWPGPHLLDHEAGIAPIGVYPDGGHALYRFWRPGSGPVHDLIAGTTDAGKSRLLDQLLAYERHSPLMVSWVIDPQRGQSLPDWQDAVDWFADSVTEGKKLLKAAQREMYRRNKLLARMEWVDEKGRLRRGKASFTPTEDLPLLCLTIEEAHAVLADPANVKIVEDLAKMARKCGIKLRLVTQVPLLAQLGNSMTLRDMVAAGNVVVLRTANRLSGQVAFNGTIPADPHALPREFPDGSSSSGLGYSLGPQARSSVMRTHFVEDPFEWATTGETTTLCAEGIATAGTDYATWRQRRDEAWGTPEPADDPAAVSLTKDAAAADADADELAPVVPADDSAKSAICTYLAERDQARTGVIAHDLDIPLPTVSQSLRRLAAEGRVSRVRHGVWAAADTGATERDDAAA
;
A
#
# COMPACT_ATOMS: atom_id res chain seq x y z
N MET A 1 68.59 -27.94 -29.42
CA MET A 1 69.44 -26.73 -29.29
C MET A 1 68.61 -25.48 -29.14
N LEU A 2 68.35 -25.08 -27.88
CA LEU A 2 67.61 -23.88 -27.53
C LEU A 2 68.64 -22.75 -27.30
N ARG A 3 68.69 -21.77 -28.21
CA ARG A 3 69.49 -20.57 -28.05
C ARG A 3 68.93 -19.67 -26.94
N ARG A 4 69.69 -19.53 -25.86
CA ARG A 4 69.43 -18.52 -24.80
C ARG A 4 69.74 -17.13 -25.35
N ARG A 5 68.81 -16.22 -25.39
CA ARG A 5 69.03 -14.81 -25.67
C ARG A 5 69.74 -14.12 -24.48
N PRO A 6 70.73 -13.27 -24.74
CA PRO A 6 71.47 -12.58 -23.69
C PRO A 6 70.52 -11.52 -23.02
N ARG A 7 70.49 -11.49 -21.68
CA ARG A 7 69.86 -10.41 -20.94
C ARG A 7 70.70 -9.16 -20.99
N ILE A 8 70.25 -8.12 -21.71
CA ILE A 8 70.83 -6.80 -21.70
C ILE A 8 70.57 -6.16 -20.36
N VAL A 9 71.61 -6.02 -19.51
CA VAL A 9 71.59 -5.26 -18.28
C VAL A 9 71.84 -3.79 -18.62
N ILE A 10 70.76 -3.01 -18.72
CA ILE A 10 70.88 -1.56 -18.94
C ILE A 10 71.24 -0.92 -17.56
N ARG A 11 72.53 -0.44 -17.48
CA ARG A 11 72.96 0.39 -16.32
C ARG A 11 72.24 1.73 -16.42
N ARG A 12 71.25 1.94 -15.61
CA ARG A 12 70.51 3.23 -15.50
C ARG A 12 71.43 4.30 -14.92
N SER A 13 71.42 5.49 -15.49
CA SER A 13 72.16 6.63 -14.98
C SER A 13 71.65 7.06 -13.62
N LYS A 14 72.51 7.64 -12.75
CA LYS A 14 72.14 8.12 -11.43
C LYS A 14 70.98 9.14 -11.49
N LEU A 15 70.87 9.87 -12.60
CA LEU A 15 69.80 10.83 -12.85
C LEU A 15 68.46 10.16 -13.11
N GLU A 16 68.44 9.09 -13.92
CA GLU A 16 67.22 8.31 -14.18
C GLU A 16 66.68 7.60 -12.93
N THR A 17 67.59 7.11 -12.07
CA THR A 17 67.22 6.53 -10.79
C THR A 17 66.61 7.56 -9.83
N ALA A 18 67.18 8.77 -9.78
CA ALA A 18 66.66 9.89 -9.00
C ALA A 18 65.26 10.36 -9.48
N VAL A 19 65.06 10.43 -10.81
CA VAL A 19 63.73 10.79 -11.40
C VAL A 19 62.68 9.70 -11.15
N LEU A 20 63.08 8.43 -11.22
CA LEU A 20 62.16 7.32 -10.96
C LEU A 20 61.77 7.23 -9.48
N THR A 21 62.73 7.47 -8.55
CA THR A 21 62.44 7.54 -7.12
C THR A 21 61.57 8.74 -6.76
N ALA A 22 61.87 9.93 -7.34
CA ALA A 22 61.02 11.11 -7.17
C ALA A 22 59.58 10.89 -7.70
N ARG A 23 59.42 10.25 -8.86
CA ARG A 23 58.09 9.89 -9.40
C ARG A 23 57.39 8.84 -8.55
N ALA A 24 58.10 7.86 -8.01
CA ALA A 24 57.54 6.87 -7.09
C ALA A 24 57.08 7.52 -5.78
N LEU A 25 57.90 8.40 -5.16
CA LEU A 25 57.56 9.17 -3.99
C LEU A 25 56.33 10.09 -4.22
N PHE A 26 56.29 10.73 -5.40
CA PHE A 26 55.15 11.60 -5.75
C PHE A 26 53.86 10.79 -5.96
N ARG A 27 53.93 9.60 -6.56
CA ARG A 27 52.80 8.69 -6.73
C ARG A 27 52.32 8.14 -5.39
N THR A 28 53.22 7.74 -4.48
CA THR A 28 52.92 7.28 -3.12
C THR A 28 52.30 8.42 -2.29
N GLY A 29 52.89 9.63 -2.35
CA GLY A 29 52.34 10.80 -1.66
C GLY A 29 50.93 11.16 -2.14
N ARG A 30 50.69 11.12 -3.46
CA ARG A 30 49.36 11.32 -4.04
C ARG A 30 48.36 10.21 -3.64
N GLY A 31 48.85 8.96 -3.52
CA GLY A 31 48.08 7.82 -3.02
C GLY A 31 47.68 8.01 -1.57
N ILE A 32 48.62 8.44 -0.69
CA ILE A 32 48.37 8.71 0.73
C ILE A 32 47.37 9.85 0.88
N VAL A 33 47.51 10.96 0.15
CA VAL A 33 46.58 12.08 0.19
C VAL A 33 45.17 11.67 -0.24
N ARG A 34 45.04 10.90 -1.33
CA ARG A 34 43.75 10.38 -1.78
C ARG A 34 43.15 9.42 -0.78
N PHE A 35 43.94 8.52 -0.20
CA PHE A 35 43.50 7.61 0.84
C PHE A 35 43.04 8.37 2.09
N SER A 36 43.84 9.33 2.55
CA SER A 36 43.56 10.20 3.68
C SER A 36 42.29 11.03 3.48
N TRP A 37 42.09 11.57 2.27
CA TRP A 37 40.88 12.31 1.92
C TRP A 37 39.63 11.43 1.84
N ARG A 38 39.77 10.22 1.27
CA ARG A 38 38.68 9.24 1.19
C ARG A 38 38.26 8.75 2.59
N HIS A 39 39.20 8.60 3.50
CA HIS A 39 38.98 8.15 4.88
C HIS A 39 39.07 9.29 5.91
N ARG A 40 38.81 10.54 5.50
CA ARG A 40 38.95 11.72 6.36
C ARG A 40 38.16 11.66 7.66
N ARG A 41 36.97 11.02 7.67
CA ARG A 41 36.13 10.88 8.89
C ARG A 41 36.74 9.93 9.92
N PRO A 42 37.07 8.66 9.60
CA PRO A 42 37.71 7.78 10.57
C PRO A 42 39.13 8.22 10.94
N LEU A 43 39.85 8.92 10.06
CA LEU A 43 41.21 9.42 10.34
C LEU A 43 41.21 10.80 10.99
N ALA A 44 40.07 11.42 11.29
CA ALA A 44 39.98 12.77 11.90
C ALA A 44 40.79 12.90 13.19
N PRO A 45 40.76 11.97 14.16
CA PRO A 45 41.61 12.08 15.38
C PRO A 45 43.09 12.02 15.06
N VAL A 46 43.50 11.21 14.08
CA VAL A 46 44.90 11.11 13.64
C VAL A 46 45.37 12.41 12.98
N HIS A 47 44.53 12.97 12.07
CA HIS A 47 44.84 14.30 11.49
C HIS A 47 44.93 15.40 12.55
N ALA A 48 44.02 15.39 13.53
CA ALA A 48 44.06 16.34 14.64
C ALA A 48 45.36 16.21 15.47
N ALA A 49 45.77 14.96 15.76
CA ALA A 49 47.02 14.70 16.51
C ALA A 49 48.27 15.13 15.72
N ILE A 50 48.32 14.85 14.41
CA ILE A 50 49.41 15.30 13.54
C ILE A 50 49.45 16.82 13.49
N THR A 51 48.32 17.48 13.31
CA THR A 51 48.23 18.93 13.29
C THR A 51 48.65 19.55 14.61
N LEU A 52 48.17 19.00 15.74
CA LEU A 52 48.53 19.43 17.08
C LEU A 52 50.03 19.28 17.35
N GLY A 53 50.63 18.13 16.97
CA GLY A 53 52.07 17.87 17.08
C GLY A 53 52.89 18.82 16.23
N THR A 54 52.53 19.06 14.97
CA THR A 54 53.24 20.00 14.10
C THR A 54 53.18 21.44 14.58
N LEU A 55 52.00 21.89 15.05
CA LEU A 55 51.83 23.22 15.64
C LEU A 55 52.63 23.35 16.97
N GLY A 56 52.59 22.32 17.81
CA GLY A 56 53.35 22.28 19.04
C GLY A 56 54.88 22.34 18.81
N ALA A 57 55.37 21.59 17.80
CA ALA A 57 56.78 21.67 17.39
C ALA A 57 57.17 23.08 16.91
N ALA A 58 56.36 23.70 16.08
CA ALA A 58 56.58 25.03 15.54
C ALA A 58 56.57 26.09 16.65
N CYS A 59 55.63 26.02 17.57
CA CYS A 59 55.57 26.91 18.73
C CYS A 59 56.77 26.72 19.68
N GLY A 60 57.20 25.48 19.95
CA GLY A 60 58.36 25.21 20.81
C GLY A 60 59.70 25.67 20.23
N ALA A 61 59.82 25.76 18.90
CA ALA A 61 61.02 26.25 18.20
C ALA A 61 61.09 27.78 18.11
N ALA A 62 59.99 28.49 18.33
CA ALA A 62 59.93 29.97 18.23
C ALA A 62 60.27 30.63 19.56
N ALA A 63 61.04 31.76 19.53
CA ALA A 63 61.47 32.49 20.72
C ALA A 63 60.27 32.93 21.62
N ASP A 64 59.17 33.33 21.03
CA ASP A 64 57.91 33.72 21.72
C ASP A 64 56.77 32.74 21.44
N GLY A 65 57.09 31.46 21.22
CA GLY A 65 56.16 30.44 20.77
C GLY A 65 54.98 30.17 21.70
N TRP A 66 55.16 30.45 23.01
CA TRP A 66 54.06 30.35 23.98
C TRP A 66 52.95 31.40 23.71
N LYS A 67 53.26 32.60 23.21
CA LYS A 67 52.27 33.61 22.80
C LYS A 67 51.46 33.13 21.60
N THR A 68 52.14 32.53 20.62
CA THR A 68 51.51 31.92 19.43
C THR A 68 50.61 30.73 19.82
N ALA A 69 51.08 29.89 20.74
CA ALA A 69 50.29 28.76 21.24
C ALA A 69 49.02 29.26 22.00
N LEU A 70 49.11 30.32 22.73
CA LEU A 70 47.98 30.91 23.46
C LEU A 70 46.94 31.52 22.49
N LEU A 71 47.36 32.14 21.40
CA LEU A 71 46.48 32.62 20.33
C LEU A 71 45.79 31.48 19.59
N LEU A 72 46.51 30.40 19.33
CA LEU A 72 45.95 29.19 18.69
C LEU A 72 44.93 28.50 19.59
N ASP A 73 45.21 28.40 20.90
CA ASP A 73 44.29 27.85 21.91
C ASP A 73 43.02 28.70 22.02
N ALA A 74 43.14 30.02 22.12
CA ALA A 74 42.01 30.93 22.10
C ALA A 74 41.17 30.81 20.81
N SER A 75 41.85 30.64 19.66
CA SER A 75 41.17 30.43 18.38
C SER A 75 40.42 29.07 18.33
N LEU A 76 41.02 28.02 18.86
CA LEU A 76 40.40 26.69 18.99
C LEU A 76 39.16 26.76 19.92
N ALA A 77 39.27 27.42 21.07
CA ALA A 77 38.16 27.62 22.00
C ALA A 77 37.03 28.44 21.37
N ALA A 78 37.34 29.55 20.70
CA ALA A 78 36.37 30.40 20.01
C ALA A 78 35.69 29.63 18.86
N GLY A 79 36.46 28.90 18.05
CA GLY A 79 35.95 28.06 16.96
C GLY A 79 35.02 26.95 17.45
N THR A 80 35.40 26.30 18.56
CA THR A 80 34.57 25.26 19.19
C THR A 80 33.27 25.85 19.74
N ALA A 81 33.34 27.00 20.43
CA ALA A 81 32.16 27.70 20.96
C ALA A 81 31.21 28.14 19.82
N TRP A 82 31.79 28.74 18.76
CA TRP A 82 31.03 29.14 17.57
C TRP A 82 30.35 27.95 16.89
N TRP A 83 31.06 26.82 16.71
CA TRP A 83 30.53 25.61 16.11
C TRP A 83 29.41 25.01 16.96
N LEU A 84 29.58 24.95 18.29
CA LEU A 84 28.54 24.47 19.20
C LEU A 84 27.30 25.39 19.17
N ARG A 85 27.50 26.72 19.12
CA ARG A 85 26.41 27.70 19.01
C ARG A 85 25.66 27.52 17.67
N ARG A 86 26.40 27.38 16.58
CA ARG A 86 25.80 27.16 15.24
C ARG A 86 25.03 25.85 15.17
N ARG A 87 25.47 24.80 15.87
CA ARG A 87 24.76 23.52 15.95
C ARG A 87 23.50 23.59 16.81
N ARG A 88 23.46 24.43 17.85
CA ARG A 88 22.24 24.69 18.64
C ARG A 88 21.15 25.42 17.84
N LEU A 89 21.55 26.22 16.86
CA LEU A 89 20.64 26.97 15.98
C LEU A 89 20.15 26.15 14.79
N LYS A 90 20.67 24.95 14.59
CA LYS A 90 20.15 23.96 13.61
C LYS A 90 19.23 23.00 14.33
N ASP A 91 18.19 22.53 13.65
CA ASP A 91 17.08 21.69 14.14
C ASP A 91 17.49 20.36 14.82
N ARG A 92 18.76 20.10 14.98
CA ARG A 92 19.33 18.96 15.71
C ARG A 92 20.28 19.41 16.82
N PRO A 93 19.80 19.60 18.05
CA PRO A 93 20.66 19.87 19.19
C PRO A 93 21.58 18.68 19.44
N LEU A 94 22.88 18.95 19.65
CA LEU A 94 23.84 17.91 20.05
C LEU A 94 23.42 17.32 21.39
N ARG A 95 23.56 16.01 21.54
CA ARG A 95 23.32 15.34 22.83
C ARG A 95 24.29 15.85 23.89
N PRO A 96 23.93 15.89 25.18
CA PRO A 96 24.82 16.37 26.24
C PRO A 96 26.21 15.71 26.23
N ARG A 97 26.27 14.42 25.89
CA ARG A 97 27.54 13.66 25.76
C ARG A 97 28.41 14.15 24.60
N GLU A 98 27.82 14.56 23.47
CA GLU A 98 28.55 15.10 22.31
C GLU A 98 29.10 16.51 22.59
N HIS A 99 28.36 17.32 23.35
CA HIS A 99 28.84 18.59 23.85
C HIS A 99 30.03 18.41 24.79
N ALA A 100 29.90 17.50 25.77
CA ALA A 100 30.98 17.22 26.72
C ALA A 100 32.23 16.70 25.96
N TYR A 101 32.08 15.80 25.03
CA TYR A 101 33.19 15.29 24.20
C TYR A 101 33.89 16.40 23.41
N ALA A 102 33.14 17.27 22.73
CA ALA A 102 33.72 18.37 21.95
C ALA A 102 34.50 19.36 22.84
N LEU A 103 33.95 19.73 24.00
CA LEU A 103 34.61 20.64 24.95
C LEU A 103 35.84 19.99 25.58
N THR A 104 35.76 18.75 26.03
CA THR A 104 36.91 18.06 26.67
C THR A 104 38.03 17.81 25.68
N SER A 105 37.70 17.38 24.43
CA SER A 105 38.72 17.10 23.40
C SER A 105 39.42 18.40 22.97
N ALA A 106 38.68 19.50 22.78
CA ALA A 106 39.25 20.79 22.42
C ALA A 106 40.09 21.41 23.58
N GLY A 107 39.56 21.37 24.82
CA GLY A 107 40.27 21.91 25.97
C GLY A 107 41.57 21.15 26.27
N THR A 108 41.54 19.79 26.21
CA THR A 108 42.76 18.97 26.41
C THR A 108 43.77 19.15 25.26
N ALA A 109 43.32 19.39 24.03
CA ALA A 109 44.19 19.72 22.89
C ALA A 109 44.90 21.06 23.12
N GLY A 110 44.18 22.08 23.61
CA GLY A 110 44.76 23.40 23.94
C GLY A 110 45.79 23.31 25.05
N VAL A 111 45.48 22.59 26.14
CA VAL A 111 46.44 22.37 27.24
C VAL A 111 47.70 21.66 26.73
N LEU A 112 47.57 20.65 25.88
CA LEU A 112 48.72 19.94 25.32
C LEU A 112 49.54 20.82 24.38
N LEU A 113 48.91 21.71 23.60
CA LEU A 113 49.59 22.68 22.73
C LEU A 113 50.44 23.67 23.56
N LEU A 114 49.88 24.22 24.65
CA LEU A 114 50.58 25.11 25.57
C LEU A 114 51.73 24.40 26.28
N ALA A 115 51.53 23.12 26.69
CA ALA A 115 52.58 22.32 27.31
C ALA A 115 53.75 22.05 26.33
N MET A 116 53.47 21.72 25.07
CA MET A 116 54.50 21.56 24.04
C MET A 116 55.27 22.85 23.76
N ALA A 117 54.58 24.00 23.70
CA ALA A 117 55.21 25.31 23.52
C ALA A 117 56.13 25.66 24.69
N ALA A 118 55.70 25.42 25.94
CA ALA A 118 56.48 25.68 27.14
C ALA A 118 57.69 24.74 27.30
N HIS A 119 57.55 23.48 26.77
CA HIS A 119 58.61 22.46 26.87
C HIS A 119 59.60 22.45 25.69
N GLY A 120 59.52 23.45 24.82
CA GLY A 120 60.43 23.56 23.66
C GLY A 120 60.10 22.59 22.49
N GLY A 121 58.83 22.16 22.36
CA GLY A 121 58.35 21.36 21.20
C GLY A 121 58.05 19.90 21.55
N ILE A 122 58.37 19.00 20.61
CA ILE A 122 58.06 17.57 20.72
C ILE A 122 59.24 16.79 21.37
N ALA A 123 59.80 17.27 22.44
CA ALA A 123 60.78 16.52 23.23
C ALA A 123 60.05 15.61 24.26
N PRO A 124 60.67 14.51 24.72
CA PRO A 124 60.07 13.71 25.79
C PRO A 124 59.74 14.55 27.02
N PRO A 125 58.56 14.44 27.64
CA PRO A 125 57.53 13.39 27.47
C PRO A 125 56.40 13.70 26.47
N MET A 126 56.48 14.78 25.69
CA MET A 126 55.40 15.30 24.83
C MET A 126 54.88 14.27 23.78
N PRO A 127 55.70 13.43 23.10
CA PRO A 127 55.19 12.41 22.18
C PRO A 127 54.27 11.40 22.88
N GLY A 128 54.62 11.02 24.13
CA GLY A 128 53.81 10.11 24.91
C GLY A 128 52.44 10.70 25.27
N LEU A 129 52.44 11.98 25.70
CA LEU A 129 51.21 12.72 26.02
C LEU A 129 50.33 12.93 24.80
N LEU A 130 50.91 13.19 23.62
CA LEU A 130 50.20 13.30 22.35
C LEU A 130 49.54 11.96 21.94
N LEU A 131 50.25 10.85 22.15
CA LEU A 131 49.70 9.53 21.91
C LEU A 131 48.53 9.20 22.88
N ILE A 132 48.69 9.53 24.17
CA ILE A 132 47.60 9.37 25.17
C ILE A 132 46.40 10.22 24.76
N TRP A 133 46.59 11.46 24.34
CA TRP A 133 45.52 12.31 23.85
C TRP A 133 44.85 11.73 22.61
N LEU A 134 45.62 11.24 21.62
CA LEU A 134 45.10 10.60 20.43
C LEU A 134 44.21 9.38 20.79
N LEU A 135 44.64 8.57 21.73
CA LEU A 135 43.84 7.40 22.16
C LEU A 135 42.60 7.84 22.97
N ALA A 136 42.73 8.81 23.88
CA ALA A 136 41.62 9.29 24.70
C ALA A 136 40.53 9.99 23.87
N ALA A 137 40.91 10.78 22.86
CA ALA A 137 39.99 11.41 21.93
C ALA A 137 39.56 10.47 20.79
N GLY A 138 40.47 9.63 20.29
CA GLY A 138 40.27 8.77 19.14
C GLY A 138 39.37 7.55 19.43
N ILE A 139 39.55 6.88 20.59
CA ILE A 139 38.74 5.70 20.92
C ILE A 139 37.25 6.04 21.01
N PRO A 140 36.78 7.06 21.71
CA PRO A 140 35.38 7.48 21.71
C PRO A 140 34.88 7.88 20.31
N TRP A 141 35.73 8.58 19.53
CA TRP A 141 35.42 8.97 18.16
C TRP A 141 35.20 7.75 17.26
N TRP A 142 36.15 6.76 17.28
CA TRP A 142 36.05 5.54 16.48
C TRP A 142 34.92 4.63 16.95
N TRP A 143 34.71 4.54 18.27
CA TRP A 143 33.57 3.82 18.82
C TRP A 143 32.24 4.42 18.37
N HIS A 144 32.12 5.72 18.46
CA HIS A 144 30.94 6.47 18.01
C HIS A 144 30.75 6.35 16.50
N HIS A 145 31.83 6.39 15.71
CA HIS A 145 31.78 6.18 14.27
C HIS A 145 31.53 4.73 13.87
N ARG A 146 32.01 3.75 14.60
CA ARG A 146 31.77 2.34 14.33
C ARG A 146 30.33 1.93 14.65
N ILE A 147 29.73 2.48 15.68
CA ILE A 147 28.30 2.37 15.96
C ILE A 147 27.50 3.11 14.90
N ARG A 148 27.98 4.26 14.43
CA ARG A 148 27.41 5.00 13.31
C ARG A 148 27.74 4.43 11.93
N ASP A 149 28.71 3.55 11.76
CA ASP A 149 29.03 2.91 10.47
C ASP A 149 28.19 1.64 10.24
N VAL A 150 27.62 1.05 11.27
CA VAL A 150 26.37 0.29 11.18
C VAL A 150 25.21 1.24 10.84
N ASP A 151 25.21 2.46 11.38
CA ASP A 151 24.38 3.62 10.96
C ASP A 151 24.89 4.32 9.68
N GLY A 152 26.02 4.02 9.12
CA GLY A 152 26.62 4.72 7.97
C GLY A 152 26.03 4.31 6.63
N ALA A 153 25.58 3.06 6.52
CA ALA A 153 24.69 2.61 5.46
C ALA A 153 23.30 3.24 5.61
N LEU A 154 22.90 3.57 6.84
CA LEU A 154 21.62 4.20 7.18
C LEU A 154 21.70 5.74 7.15
N GLY A 155 22.90 6.31 7.15
CA GLY A 155 23.13 7.75 7.01
C GLY A 155 22.82 8.28 5.61
N GLU A 156 23.00 7.45 4.60
CA GLU A 156 22.62 7.76 3.21
C GLU A 156 21.10 7.88 3.06
N GLU A 157 20.33 7.04 3.74
CA GLU A 157 18.87 7.08 3.73
C GLU A 157 18.34 8.34 4.45
N ILE A 158 18.96 8.77 5.57
CA ILE A 158 18.59 10.02 6.26
C ILE A 158 18.91 11.22 5.37
N GLU A 159 20.09 11.26 4.75
CA GLU A 159 20.49 12.35 3.86
C GLU A 159 19.57 12.41 2.64
N LEU A 160 19.21 11.25 2.08
CA LEU A 160 18.27 11.15 0.97
C LEU A 160 16.88 11.66 1.38
N TRP A 161 16.40 11.30 2.59
CA TRP A 161 15.14 11.80 3.11
C TRP A 161 15.15 13.33 3.23
N GLU A 162 16.19 13.89 3.86
CA GLU A 162 16.32 15.32 4.04
C GLU A 162 16.38 16.09 2.71
N GLN A 163 17.10 15.53 1.71
CA GLN A 163 17.28 16.17 0.41
C GLN A 163 16.10 16.03 -0.54
N ARG A 164 15.36 14.92 -0.49
CA ARG A 164 14.33 14.61 -1.49
C ARG A 164 12.92 14.57 -0.96
N VAL A 165 12.72 14.31 0.34
CA VAL A 165 11.38 14.15 0.93
C VAL A 165 11.02 15.32 1.85
N ALA A 166 11.93 15.75 2.72
CA ALA A 166 11.67 16.73 3.79
C ALA A 166 11.98 18.18 3.42
N HIS A 167 12.52 18.46 2.22
CA HIS A 167 12.84 19.84 1.79
C HIS A 167 11.58 20.67 1.53
N ASP A 168 11.71 22.00 1.37
CA ASP A 168 10.59 22.97 1.25
C ASP A 168 9.54 22.66 0.17
N ARG A 169 9.91 21.92 -0.87
CA ARG A 169 9.02 21.44 -1.94
C ARG A 169 8.89 19.92 -1.96
N GLY A 170 9.32 19.27 -0.91
CA GLY A 170 9.32 17.82 -0.77
C GLY A 170 7.91 17.23 -0.60
N ALA A 171 7.87 15.91 -0.47
CA ALA A 171 6.63 15.19 -0.25
C ALA A 171 6.08 15.43 1.17
N LEU A 172 6.98 15.55 2.16
CA LEU A 172 6.68 15.75 3.59
C LEU A 172 7.62 16.82 4.15
N THR A 173 7.35 18.06 3.81
CA THR A 173 8.18 19.22 4.21
C THR A 173 8.37 19.29 5.73
N GLY A 174 9.61 19.44 6.18
CA GLY A 174 9.96 19.57 7.60
C GLY A 174 9.89 18.27 8.41
N SER A 175 9.57 17.13 7.80
CA SER A 175 9.58 15.83 8.49
C SER A 175 11.01 15.32 8.70
N TRP A 176 11.19 14.42 9.69
CA TRP A 176 12.48 13.78 9.94
C TRP A 176 12.33 12.33 10.34
N LEU A 177 13.37 11.52 10.10
CA LEU A 177 13.40 10.12 10.47
C LEU A 177 14.08 9.93 11.84
N THR A 178 13.50 9.04 12.65
CA THR A 178 14.10 8.51 13.88
C THR A 178 14.01 6.99 13.89
N ASN A 179 14.71 6.34 14.81
CA ASN A 179 14.70 4.88 14.97
C ASN A 179 14.99 4.12 13.67
N LEU A 180 15.88 4.69 12.83
CA LEU A 180 16.24 4.04 11.56
C LEU A 180 17.03 2.76 11.85
N VAL A 181 16.51 1.64 11.38
CA VAL A 181 17.08 0.30 11.57
C VAL A 181 17.15 -0.40 10.23
N GLY A 182 18.32 -0.95 9.89
CA GLY A 182 18.44 -1.87 8.76
C GLY A 182 17.74 -3.19 9.08
N ARG A 183 17.00 -3.73 8.14
CA ARG A 183 16.34 -5.03 8.30
C ARG A 183 17.37 -6.14 8.40
N ALA A 184 17.09 -7.15 9.22
CA ALA A 184 17.99 -8.27 9.47
C ALA A 184 18.33 -9.08 8.21
N ASP A 185 17.42 -9.12 7.25
CA ASP A 185 17.57 -9.75 5.94
C ASP A 185 18.36 -8.90 4.92
N GLY A 186 18.78 -7.70 5.31
CA GLY A 186 19.46 -6.73 4.42
C GLY A 186 18.59 -6.16 3.31
N ASN A 187 17.29 -6.50 3.27
CA ASN A 187 16.36 -6.12 2.21
C ASN A 187 15.71 -4.75 2.42
N GLY A 188 16.34 -3.84 3.16
CA GLY A 188 15.80 -2.48 3.31
C GLY A 188 15.99 -1.89 4.68
N VAL A 189 15.21 -0.86 4.96
CA VAL A 189 15.26 -0.08 6.20
C VAL A 189 13.88 0.14 6.77
N SER A 190 13.80 0.25 8.10
CA SER A 190 12.61 0.69 8.82
C SER A 190 12.94 1.93 9.64
N ALA A 191 12.01 2.85 9.76
CA ALA A 191 12.18 4.10 10.49
C ALA A 191 10.85 4.60 11.04
N LEU A 192 10.90 5.53 11.98
CA LEU A 192 9.76 6.33 12.40
C LEU A 192 9.84 7.69 11.71
N ILE A 193 8.83 8.05 10.92
CA ILE A 193 8.63 9.38 10.38
C ILE A 193 8.04 10.24 11.48
N ASN A 194 8.68 11.38 11.78
CA ASN A 194 8.09 12.41 12.62
C ASN A 194 7.66 13.56 11.73
N LEU A 195 6.40 13.93 11.83
CA LEU A 195 5.77 15.00 11.06
C LEU A 195 5.69 16.28 11.88
N PRO A 196 5.84 17.47 11.27
CA PRO A 196 5.65 18.74 11.97
C PRO A 196 4.25 18.80 12.58
N PRO A 197 4.13 18.98 13.93
CA PRO A 197 2.84 19.01 14.60
C PRO A 197 1.96 20.16 14.10
N GLY A 198 0.71 19.85 13.75
CA GLY A 198 -0.26 20.83 13.24
C GLY A 198 -0.13 21.18 11.76
N GLU A 199 0.91 20.69 11.06
CA GLU A 199 1.15 20.96 9.64
C GLU A 199 0.90 19.72 8.78
N LEU A 200 1.36 18.54 9.22
CA LEU A 200 1.23 17.29 8.49
C LEU A 200 0.62 16.19 9.36
N THR A 201 -0.12 15.31 8.72
CA THR A 201 -0.79 14.14 9.35
C THR A 201 -0.26 12.81 8.80
N THR A 202 -0.48 11.75 9.56
CA THR A 202 -0.15 10.37 9.12
C THR A 202 -0.83 10.02 7.80
N GLU A 203 -2.08 10.45 7.57
CA GLU A 203 -2.80 10.23 6.31
C GLU A 203 -2.10 10.87 5.12
N GLN A 204 -1.57 12.10 5.31
CA GLN A 204 -0.80 12.78 4.27
C GLN A 204 0.53 12.07 4.01
N ALA A 205 1.17 11.50 5.02
CA ALA A 205 2.36 10.68 4.85
C ALA A 205 2.06 9.42 4.02
N VAL A 206 0.97 8.71 4.31
CA VAL A 206 0.53 7.55 3.54
C VAL A 206 0.18 7.95 2.09
N ALA A 207 -0.53 9.06 1.89
CA ALA A 207 -0.84 9.57 0.54
C ALA A 207 0.42 9.96 -0.26
N ALA A 208 1.52 10.27 0.41
CA ALA A 208 2.80 10.61 -0.22
C ALA A 208 3.65 9.37 -0.61
N THR A 209 3.19 8.14 -0.37
CA THR A 209 3.94 6.88 -0.61
C THR A 209 4.59 6.84 -2.00
N GLY A 210 3.87 7.19 -3.06
CA GLY A 210 4.41 7.19 -4.42
C GLY A 210 5.56 8.20 -4.63
N ARG A 211 5.49 9.39 -4.00
CA ARG A 211 6.56 10.39 -4.07
C ARG A 211 7.78 9.96 -3.25
N ILE A 212 7.56 9.32 -2.12
CA ILE A 212 8.61 8.76 -1.27
C ILE A 212 9.30 7.60 -1.99
N ALA A 213 8.55 6.69 -2.62
CA ALA A 213 9.09 5.61 -3.42
C ALA A 213 9.99 6.14 -4.55
N SER A 214 9.55 7.18 -5.26
CA SER A 214 10.34 7.87 -6.27
C SER A 214 11.64 8.47 -5.71
N ALA A 215 11.59 9.04 -4.49
CA ALA A 215 12.78 9.58 -3.83
C ALA A 215 13.83 8.48 -3.51
N PHE A 216 13.38 7.29 -3.14
CA PHE A 216 14.24 6.13 -2.86
C PHE A 216 14.60 5.32 -4.11
N GLY A 217 13.96 5.58 -5.27
CA GLY A 217 14.21 4.85 -6.51
C GLY A 217 13.65 3.42 -6.48
N VAL A 218 12.55 3.18 -5.74
CA VAL A 218 11.90 1.88 -5.61
C VAL A 218 10.44 1.96 -6.08
N PRO A 219 9.81 0.83 -6.46
CA PRO A 219 8.37 0.81 -6.76
C PRO A 219 7.52 1.23 -5.54
N PRO A 220 6.34 1.87 -5.73
CA PRO A 220 5.46 2.24 -4.62
C PRO A 220 5.07 1.08 -3.71
N SER A 221 4.92 -0.12 -4.26
CA SER A 221 4.66 -1.36 -3.51
C SER A 221 5.81 -1.82 -2.59
N SER A 222 7.00 -1.23 -2.74
CA SER A 222 8.16 -1.47 -1.87
C SER A 222 8.29 -0.46 -0.72
N VAL A 223 7.34 0.49 -0.61
CA VAL A 223 7.30 1.45 0.49
C VAL A 223 6.01 1.24 1.28
N VAL A 224 6.17 1.06 2.58
CA VAL A 224 5.07 0.88 3.53
C VAL A 224 5.09 2.04 4.51
N ILE A 225 3.96 2.72 4.65
CA ILE A 225 3.76 3.79 5.63
C ILE A 225 2.47 3.49 6.38
N GLU A 226 2.58 3.38 7.70
CA GLU A 226 1.45 3.03 8.56
C GLU A 226 1.38 3.94 9.80
N ALA A 227 0.20 4.03 10.38
CA ALA A 227 0.04 4.68 11.67
C ALA A 227 0.80 3.90 12.75
N THR A 228 1.35 4.60 13.72
CA THR A 228 1.97 3.99 14.89
C THR A 228 0.92 3.29 15.77
N ALA A 229 1.31 2.23 16.47
CA ALA A 229 0.43 1.53 17.40
C ALA A 229 -0.15 2.45 18.50
N GLU A 230 0.59 3.50 18.86
CA GLU A 230 0.17 4.51 19.84
C GLU A 230 -0.85 5.51 19.29
N GLY A 231 -1.10 5.52 17.97
CA GLY A 231 -2.11 6.34 17.32
C GLY A 231 -1.78 7.84 17.24
N ALA A 232 -0.52 8.22 17.41
CA ALA A 232 -0.09 9.62 17.29
C ALA A 232 -0.17 10.07 15.83
N ASN A 233 -1.04 11.04 15.52
CA ASN A 233 -1.31 11.49 14.14
C ASN A 233 -0.17 12.31 13.50
N ASN A 234 0.87 12.63 14.27
CA ASN A 234 2.09 13.29 13.79
C ASN A 234 3.29 12.32 13.69
N GLN A 235 3.04 11.01 13.74
CA GLN A 235 4.06 9.98 13.58
C GLN A 235 3.54 8.86 12.69
N ALA A 236 4.42 8.30 11.86
CA ALA A 236 4.13 7.15 11.01
C ALA A 236 5.32 6.19 10.98
N GLU A 237 5.05 4.90 10.94
CA GLU A 237 6.05 3.88 10.69
C GLU A 237 6.36 3.82 9.19
N LEU A 238 7.64 3.78 8.84
CA LEU A 238 8.14 3.66 7.47
C LEU A 238 8.93 2.37 7.32
N ALA A 239 8.64 1.61 6.28
CA ALA A 239 9.54 0.57 5.80
C ALA A 239 9.79 0.75 4.30
N VAL A 240 11.04 0.68 3.88
CA VAL A 240 11.45 0.74 2.47
C VAL A 240 12.21 -0.53 2.15
N TYR A 241 11.75 -1.26 1.15
CA TYR A 241 12.31 -2.55 0.72
C TYR A 241 13.08 -2.36 -0.58
N LYS A 242 14.30 -2.93 -0.67
CA LYS A 242 15.11 -2.96 -1.91
C LYS A 242 14.53 -3.93 -2.94
N ARG A 243 14.00 -5.05 -2.46
CA ARG A 243 13.25 -6.02 -3.26
C ARG A 243 11.88 -6.16 -2.63
N ASN A 244 10.83 -6.09 -3.44
CA ASN A 244 9.46 -6.21 -2.94
C ASN A 244 9.23 -7.61 -2.32
N PRO A 245 8.97 -7.73 -1.00
CA PRO A 245 8.73 -9.02 -0.36
C PRO A 245 7.49 -9.73 -0.90
N LEU A 246 6.54 -8.96 -1.44
CA LEU A 246 5.30 -9.49 -2.02
C LEU A 246 5.47 -10.01 -3.46
N GLN A 247 6.69 -9.97 -4.03
CA GLN A 247 6.97 -10.57 -5.33
C GLN A 247 6.96 -12.10 -5.26
N ALA A 248 7.39 -12.68 -4.14
CA ALA A 248 7.32 -14.11 -3.93
C ALA A 248 5.86 -14.57 -3.76
N VAL A 249 5.52 -15.71 -4.37
CA VAL A 249 4.26 -16.40 -4.10
C VAL A 249 4.31 -16.96 -2.70
N HIS A 250 3.23 -16.76 -1.93
CA HIS A 250 3.10 -17.25 -0.57
C HIS A 250 2.10 -18.41 -0.56
N PRO A 251 2.55 -19.68 -0.51
CA PRO A 251 1.67 -20.83 -0.44
C PRO A 251 0.73 -20.74 0.76
N TRP A 252 -0.50 -21.17 0.59
CA TRP A 252 -1.45 -21.23 1.69
C TRP A 252 -1.11 -22.38 2.63
N PRO A 253 -0.90 -22.14 3.94
CA PRO A 253 -0.49 -23.19 4.88
C PRO A 253 -1.61 -24.19 5.22
N GLY A 254 -2.88 -23.85 4.95
CA GLY A 254 -4.00 -24.73 5.19
C GLY A 254 -5.08 -24.19 6.13
N PRO A 255 -6.20 -24.92 6.28
CA PRO A 255 -7.37 -24.48 7.04
C PRO A 255 -7.16 -24.45 8.55
N HIS A 256 -6.12 -25.12 9.08
CA HIS A 256 -5.79 -25.14 10.51
C HIS A 256 -5.42 -23.76 11.10
N LEU A 257 -5.21 -22.76 10.24
CA LEU A 257 -4.95 -21.39 10.66
C LEU A 257 -6.22 -20.62 11.06
N LEU A 258 -7.40 -21.21 10.90
CA LEU A 258 -8.64 -20.61 11.37
C LEU A 258 -8.68 -20.67 12.91
N ASP A 259 -8.70 -19.51 13.53
CA ASP A 259 -9.01 -19.37 14.95
C ASP A 259 -10.53 -19.46 15.13
N HIS A 260 -11.01 -20.61 15.59
CA HIS A 260 -12.43 -20.87 15.82
C HIS A 260 -13.03 -20.06 16.98
N GLU A 261 -12.22 -19.62 17.94
CA GLU A 261 -12.70 -18.78 19.05
C GLU A 261 -12.89 -17.34 18.58
N ALA A 262 -11.91 -16.77 17.92
CA ALA A 262 -11.96 -15.39 17.43
C ALA A 262 -12.75 -15.24 16.11
N GLY A 263 -12.97 -16.31 15.35
CA GLY A 263 -13.56 -16.30 14.03
C GLY A 263 -12.69 -15.58 12.98
N ILE A 264 -11.37 -15.75 13.07
CA ILE A 264 -10.39 -15.03 12.25
C ILE A 264 -9.45 -16.02 11.56
N ALA A 265 -9.11 -15.74 10.31
CA ALA A 265 -8.09 -16.50 9.59
C ALA A 265 -7.19 -15.57 8.75
N PRO A 266 -5.92 -15.92 8.53
CA PRO A 266 -5.04 -15.20 7.63
C PRO A 266 -5.40 -15.51 6.16
N ILE A 267 -5.55 -14.46 5.36
CA ILE A 267 -5.80 -14.57 3.91
C ILE A 267 -4.59 -14.22 3.06
N GLY A 268 -3.52 -13.72 3.66
CA GLY A 268 -2.33 -13.28 2.96
C GLY A 268 -1.29 -12.71 3.91
N VAL A 269 -0.28 -12.08 3.32
CA VAL A 269 0.83 -11.48 4.06
C VAL A 269 1.05 -10.02 3.65
N TYR A 270 1.53 -9.24 4.59
CA TYR A 270 2.05 -7.89 4.37
C TYR A 270 3.57 -7.93 4.12
N PRO A 271 4.18 -6.84 3.59
CA PRO A 271 5.63 -6.81 3.32
C PRO A 271 6.52 -7.02 4.55
N ASP A 272 6.01 -6.73 5.74
CA ASP A 272 6.71 -6.95 7.01
C ASP A 272 6.66 -8.41 7.49
N GLY A 273 5.93 -9.28 6.80
CA GLY A 273 5.68 -10.67 7.17
C GLY A 273 4.45 -10.84 8.07
N GLY A 274 3.77 -9.77 8.44
CA GLY A 274 2.52 -9.82 9.19
C GLY A 274 1.38 -10.41 8.36
N HIS A 275 0.43 -11.07 9.03
CA HIS A 275 -0.72 -11.67 8.37
C HIS A 275 -1.80 -10.63 8.04
N ALA A 276 -2.33 -10.69 6.81
CA ALA A 276 -3.57 -10.02 6.45
C ALA A 276 -4.73 -10.88 6.97
N LEU A 277 -5.42 -10.38 7.98
CA LEU A 277 -6.45 -11.12 8.69
C LEU A 277 -7.85 -10.87 8.11
N TYR A 278 -8.63 -11.94 8.04
CA TYR A 278 -10.02 -11.92 7.60
C TYR A 278 -10.93 -12.46 8.70
N ARG A 279 -12.10 -11.85 8.90
CA ARG A 279 -13.03 -12.19 9.97
C ARG A 279 -14.29 -12.83 9.43
N PHE A 280 -14.55 -14.07 9.84
CA PHE A 280 -15.81 -14.74 9.54
C PHE A 280 -16.92 -14.28 10.49
N TRP A 281 -16.63 -14.24 11.80
CA TRP A 281 -17.56 -13.75 12.82
C TRP A 281 -16.83 -13.06 13.97
N ARG A 282 -17.59 -12.30 14.75
CA ARG A 282 -17.15 -11.81 16.06
C ARG A 282 -17.88 -12.58 17.15
N PRO A 283 -17.20 -13.16 18.13
CA PRO A 283 -17.82 -13.77 19.28
C PRO A 283 -18.80 -12.80 19.95
N GLY A 284 -20.02 -13.28 20.24
CA GLY A 284 -21.04 -12.45 20.86
C GLY A 284 -21.60 -11.29 20.04
N SER A 285 -21.24 -11.18 18.75
CA SER A 285 -21.75 -10.12 17.85
C SER A 285 -22.31 -10.66 16.53
N GLY A 286 -21.83 -11.81 16.06
CA GLY A 286 -22.24 -12.46 14.81
C GLY A 286 -21.27 -12.24 13.64
N PRO A 287 -21.66 -12.70 12.45
CA PRO A 287 -20.84 -12.64 11.24
C PRO A 287 -20.53 -11.21 10.80
N VAL A 288 -19.53 -11.11 9.94
CA VAL A 288 -19.14 -9.88 9.28
C VAL A 288 -19.37 -10.08 7.79
N HIS A 289 -20.09 -9.17 7.14
CA HIS A 289 -20.30 -9.21 5.69
C HIS A 289 -19.03 -8.84 4.94
N ASP A 290 -18.94 -9.19 3.65
CA ASP A 290 -17.75 -9.01 2.85
C ASP A 290 -18.02 -8.36 1.51
N LEU A 291 -17.04 -7.56 1.08
CA LEU A 291 -16.91 -7.06 -0.29
C LEU A 291 -15.52 -7.46 -0.82
N ILE A 292 -15.51 -8.27 -1.89
CA ILE A 292 -14.28 -8.63 -2.59
C ILE A 292 -14.36 -8.05 -4.00
N ALA A 293 -13.36 -7.25 -4.38
CA ALA A 293 -13.32 -6.62 -5.68
C ALA A 293 -11.95 -6.74 -6.35
N GLY A 294 -11.94 -6.72 -7.68
CA GLY A 294 -10.71 -6.74 -8.49
C GLY A 294 -10.99 -7.14 -9.93
N THR A 295 -10.15 -6.69 -10.85
CA THR A 295 -10.26 -7.04 -12.28
C THR A 295 -10.07 -8.53 -12.52
N THR A 296 -10.30 -8.97 -13.75
CA THR A 296 -9.89 -10.28 -14.22
C THR A 296 -8.39 -10.48 -13.95
N ASP A 297 -7.99 -11.69 -13.60
CA ASP A 297 -6.60 -12.10 -13.25
C ASP A 297 -6.01 -11.40 -12.01
N ALA A 298 -6.80 -10.64 -11.27
CA ALA A 298 -6.32 -10.04 -10.02
C ALA A 298 -6.16 -11.05 -8.86
N GLY A 299 -6.74 -12.27 -8.97
CA GLY A 299 -6.64 -13.34 -7.97
C GLY A 299 -7.89 -13.55 -7.12
N LYS A 300 -9.06 -13.02 -7.52
CA LYS A 300 -10.33 -13.18 -6.78
C LYS A 300 -10.70 -14.64 -6.53
N SER A 301 -10.69 -15.48 -7.60
CA SER A 301 -11.07 -16.88 -7.48
C SER A 301 -10.13 -17.66 -6.55
N ARG A 302 -8.81 -17.37 -6.57
CA ARG A 302 -7.85 -17.99 -5.64
C ARG A 302 -8.07 -17.57 -4.18
N LEU A 303 -8.52 -16.34 -3.95
CA LEU A 303 -8.95 -15.92 -2.62
C LEU A 303 -10.24 -16.64 -2.20
N LEU A 304 -11.19 -16.83 -3.12
CA LEU A 304 -12.41 -17.61 -2.85
C LEU A 304 -12.10 -19.07 -2.56
N ASP A 305 -11.19 -19.70 -3.30
CA ASP A 305 -10.72 -21.07 -3.02
C ASP A 305 -10.25 -21.19 -1.56
N GLN A 306 -9.44 -20.23 -1.10
CA GLN A 306 -8.97 -20.20 0.28
C GLN A 306 -10.11 -20.04 1.30
N LEU A 307 -11.06 -19.13 1.04
CA LEU A 307 -12.18 -18.88 1.95
C LEU A 307 -13.12 -20.08 2.03
N LEU A 308 -13.43 -20.71 0.89
CA LEU A 308 -14.25 -21.91 0.82
C LEU A 308 -13.55 -23.10 1.48
N ALA A 309 -12.23 -23.22 1.37
CA ALA A 309 -11.46 -24.24 2.08
C ALA A 309 -11.53 -24.07 3.60
N TYR A 310 -11.44 -22.83 4.13
CA TYR A 310 -11.68 -22.57 5.55
C TYR A 310 -13.08 -22.97 5.98
N GLU A 311 -14.10 -22.66 5.17
CA GLU A 311 -15.49 -22.97 5.45
C GLU A 311 -15.75 -24.49 5.45
N ARG A 312 -15.23 -25.19 4.45
CA ARG A 312 -15.40 -26.65 4.33
C ARG A 312 -14.75 -27.43 5.46
N HIS A 313 -13.61 -26.96 5.97
CA HIS A 313 -12.86 -27.61 7.04
C HIS A 313 -13.25 -27.12 8.45
N SER A 314 -14.40 -26.46 8.57
CA SER A 314 -14.94 -25.98 9.84
C SER A 314 -16.35 -26.53 10.08
N PRO A 315 -16.59 -27.24 11.19
CA PRO A 315 -17.92 -27.71 11.54
C PRO A 315 -18.88 -26.56 11.92
N LEU A 316 -18.34 -25.34 12.04
CA LEU A 316 -19.09 -24.15 12.43
C LEU A 316 -19.60 -23.33 11.25
N MET A 317 -19.33 -23.74 9.99
CA MET A 317 -19.65 -22.96 8.80
C MET A 317 -20.31 -23.83 7.71
N VAL A 318 -21.32 -23.28 7.07
CA VAL A 318 -22.03 -23.84 5.91
C VAL A 318 -21.82 -22.92 4.72
N SER A 319 -21.41 -23.43 3.58
CA SER A 319 -21.17 -22.65 2.36
C SER A 319 -22.31 -22.79 1.37
N TRP A 320 -22.93 -21.66 1.01
CA TRP A 320 -23.85 -21.54 -0.12
C TRP A 320 -23.25 -20.59 -1.15
N VAL A 321 -23.16 -21.02 -2.39
CA VAL A 321 -22.46 -20.30 -3.46
C VAL A 321 -23.39 -20.06 -4.65
N ILE A 322 -23.35 -18.85 -5.18
CA ILE A 322 -23.97 -18.47 -6.46
C ILE A 322 -22.83 -18.08 -7.40
N ASP A 323 -22.65 -18.84 -8.47
CA ASP A 323 -21.74 -18.52 -9.59
C ASP A 323 -22.55 -18.55 -10.90
N PRO A 324 -22.98 -17.37 -11.40
CA PRO A 324 -23.82 -17.28 -12.59
C PRO A 324 -23.12 -17.67 -13.90
N GLN A 325 -21.81 -17.96 -13.85
CA GLN A 325 -21.00 -18.41 -14.99
C GLN A 325 -20.96 -19.94 -15.11
N ARG A 326 -22.02 -20.62 -14.75
CA ARG A 326 -22.12 -22.10 -14.79
C ARG A 326 -21.08 -22.81 -13.93
N GLY A 327 -20.59 -22.17 -12.89
CA GLY A 327 -19.57 -22.71 -12.01
C GLY A 327 -18.14 -22.66 -12.58
N GLN A 328 -17.92 -21.96 -13.69
CA GLN A 328 -16.60 -21.84 -14.31
C GLN A 328 -15.59 -21.13 -13.41
N SER A 329 -16.04 -20.19 -12.59
CA SER A 329 -15.16 -19.44 -11.67
C SER A 329 -14.64 -20.31 -10.52
N LEU A 330 -15.41 -21.32 -10.11
CA LEU A 330 -15.16 -22.17 -8.93
C LEU A 330 -15.43 -23.66 -9.23
N PRO A 331 -14.76 -24.26 -10.24
CA PRO A 331 -15.11 -25.58 -10.74
C PRO A 331 -14.97 -26.70 -9.70
N ASP A 332 -13.96 -26.61 -8.82
CA ASP A 332 -13.67 -27.62 -7.81
C ASP A 332 -14.70 -27.63 -6.65
N TRP A 333 -15.48 -26.55 -6.50
CA TRP A 333 -16.37 -26.35 -5.35
C TRP A 333 -17.83 -26.74 -5.64
N GLN A 334 -18.17 -27.06 -6.87
CA GLN A 334 -19.55 -27.31 -7.28
C GLN A 334 -20.25 -28.45 -6.49
N ASP A 335 -19.49 -29.49 -6.14
CA ASP A 335 -19.98 -30.60 -5.30
C ASP A 335 -19.48 -30.54 -3.85
N ALA A 336 -18.55 -29.62 -3.57
CA ALA A 336 -17.87 -29.50 -2.28
C ALA A 336 -18.53 -28.54 -1.30
N VAL A 337 -19.56 -27.80 -1.74
CA VAL A 337 -20.36 -26.91 -0.89
C VAL A 337 -21.76 -27.46 -0.63
N ASP A 338 -22.44 -26.93 0.38
CA ASP A 338 -23.78 -27.41 0.76
C ASP A 338 -24.84 -27.08 -0.30
N TRP A 339 -24.78 -25.89 -0.92
CA TRP A 339 -25.61 -25.53 -2.08
C TRP A 339 -24.82 -24.68 -3.08
N PHE A 340 -24.78 -25.14 -4.31
CA PHE A 340 -24.18 -24.44 -5.45
C PHE A 340 -25.25 -24.07 -6.48
N ALA A 341 -25.44 -22.78 -6.74
CA ALA A 341 -26.36 -22.25 -7.75
C ALA A 341 -25.53 -21.72 -8.94
N ASP A 342 -25.63 -22.40 -10.08
CA ASP A 342 -24.79 -22.17 -11.27
C ASP A 342 -25.36 -21.13 -12.26
N SER A 343 -26.48 -20.51 -11.92
CA SER A 343 -27.16 -19.51 -12.75
C SER A 343 -27.90 -18.49 -11.92
N VAL A 344 -28.28 -17.36 -12.54
CA VAL A 344 -29.08 -16.31 -11.88
C VAL A 344 -30.44 -16.87 -11.41
N THR A 345 -31.04 -17.77 -12.18
CA THR A 345 -32.32 -18.40 -11.83
C THR A 345 -32.20 -19.27 -10.60
N GLU A 346 -31.21 -20.15 -10.53
CA GLU A 346 -30.95 -20.98 -9.34
C GLU A 346 -30.49 -20.11 -8.17
N GLY A 347 -29.69 -19.07 -8.41
CA GLY A 347 -29.30 -18.08 -7.42
C GLY A 347 -30.48 -17.39 -6.77
N LYS A 348 -31.54 -17.08 -7.53
CA LYS A 348 -32.79 -16.49 -6.99
C LYS A 348 -33.53 -17.47 -6.06
N LYS A 349 -33.53 -18.77 -6.33
CA LYS A 349 -34.07 -19.79 -5.43
C LYS A 349 -33.28 -19.87 -4.13
N LEU A 350 -31.95 -19.90 -4.24
CA LEU A 350 -31.02 -19.91 -3.10
C LEU A 350 -31.21 -18.65 -2.23
N LEU A 351 -31.27 -17.46 -2.83
CA LEU A 351 -31.51 -16.21 -2.09
C LEU A 351 -32.83 -16.20 -1.31
N LYS A 352 -33.91 -16.70 -1.93
CA LYS A 352 -35.22 -16.86 -1.25
C LYS A 352 -35.13 -17.85 -0.08
N ALA A 353 -34.39 -18.94 -0.23
CA ALA A 353 -34.17 -19.90 0.84
C ALA A 353 -33.36 -19.28 1.99
N ALA A 354 -32.29 -18.53 1.68
CA ALA A 354 -31.51 -17.79 2.68
C ALA A 354 -32.36 -16.77 3.44
N GLN A 355 -33.29 -16.09 2.77
CA GLN A 355 -34.21 -15.14 3.41
C GLN A 355 -35.19 -15.87 4.35
N ARG A 356 -35.74 -17.02 3.94
CA ARG A 356 -36.59 -17.84 4.81
C ARG A 356 -35.83 -18.33 6.04
N GLU A 357 -34.60 -18.81 5.86
CA GLU A 357 -33.72 -19.26 6.94
C GLU A 357 -33.37 -18.11 7.90
N MET A 358 -33.14 -16.92 7.38
CA MET A 358 -32.94 -15.71 8.20
C MET A 358 -34.14 -15.44 9.13
N TYR A 359 -35.35 -15.49 8.60
CA TYR A 359 -36.56 -15.29 9.42
C TYR A 359 -36.75 -16.42 10.44
N ARG A 360 -36.47 -17.69 10.07
CA ARG A 360 -36.50 -18.81 11.02
C ARG A 360 -35.51 -18.60 12.17
N ARG A 361 -34.25 -18.30 11.85
CA ARG A 361 -33.20 -18.07 12.86
C ARG A 361 -33.51 -16.87 13.76
N ASN A 362 -34.04 -15.78 13.22
CA ASN A 362 -34.46 -14.64 13.99
C ASN A 362 -35.55 -15.04 15.00
N LYS A 363 -36.56 -15.85 14.60
CA LYS A 363 -37.60 -16.35 15.46
C LYS A 363 -37.05 -17.31 16.53
N LEU A 364 -36.13 -18.20 16.15
CA LEU A 364 -35.44 -19.11 17.07
C LEU A 364 -34.70 -18.34 18.16
N LEU A 365 -33.82 -17.44 17.77
CA LEU A 365 -32.98 -16.67 18.70
C LEU A 365 -33.83 -15.76 19.62
N ALA A 366 -34.93 -15.19 19.14
CA ALA A 366 -35.81 -14.37 19.94
C ALA A 366 -36.51 -15.17 21.06
N ARG A 367 -36.62 -16.50 20.92
CA ARG A 367 -37.30 -17.39 21.89
C ARG A 367 -36.33 -18.28 22.66
N MET A 368 -35.07 -18.33 22.28
CA MET A 368 -34.04 -19.18 22.89
C MET A 368 -33.88 -18.83 24.37
N GLU A 369 -33.92 -19.85 25.21
CA GLU A 369 -33.58 -19.70 26.63
C GLU A 369 -32.11 -20.09 26.85
N TRP A 370 -31.43 -19.33 27.66
CA TRP A 370 -30.00 -19.54 27.92
C TRP A 370 -29.63 -19.00 29.31
N VAL A 371 -28.54 -19.54 29.87
CA VAL A 371 -28.04 -19.12 31.18
C VAL A 371 -26.88 -18.16 30.96
N ASP A 372 -26.94 -16.96 31.58
CA ASP A 372 -25.87 -15.98 31.50
C ASP A 372 -24.69 -16.35 32.43
N GLU A 373 -23.56 -15.65 32.28
CA GLU A 373 -22.35 -15.85 33.09
C GLU A 373 -22.57 -15.76 34.60
N LYS A 374 -23.68 -15.14 35.02
CA LYS A 374 -24.10 -14.99 36.42
C LYS A 374 -25.10 -16.06 36.86
N GLY A 375 -25.29 -17.11 36.06
CA GLY A 375 -26.20 -18.20 36.32
C GLY A 375 -27.69 -17.84 36.20
N ARG A 376 -28.07 -16.74 35.56
CA ARG A 376 -29.45 -16.29 35.42
C ARG A 376 -30.05 -16.78 34.10
N LEU A 377 -31.24 -17.35 34.17
CA LEU A 377 -32.01 -17.72 32.99
C LEU A 377 -32.42 -16.46 32.21
N ARG A 378 -32.07 -16.40 30.93
CA ARG A 378 -32.41 -15.34 30.00
C ARG A 378 -33.26 -15.90 28.88
N ARG A 379 -34.12 -15.06 28.32
CA ARG A 379 -34.92 -15.36 27.14
C ARG A 379 -34.58 -14.36 26.03
N GLY A 380 -34.38 -14.90 24.84
CA GLY A 380 -33.93 -14.14 23.68
C GLY A 380 -32.44 -13.90 23.69
N LYS A 381 -31.78 -14.21 22.56
CA LYS A 381 -30.35 -13.97 22.30
C LYS A 381 -30.22 -12.90 21.24
N ALA A 382 -29.66 -11.75 21.61
CA ALA A 382 -29.53 -10.60 20.73
C ALA A 382 -28.33 -10.71 19.77
N SER A 383 -27.45 -11.70 19.98
CA SER A 383 -26.23 -11.92 19.23
C SER A 383 -26.10 -13.38 18.81
N PHE A 384 -25.30 -13.61 17.77
CA PHE A 384 -25.02 -14.94 17.23
C PHE A 384 -23.55 -15.30 17.49
N THR A 385 -23.34 -16.54 17.87
CA THR A 385 -22.04 -17.23 17.87
C THR A 385 -22.30 -18.58 17.23
N PRO A 386 -21.53 -19.00 16.21
CA PRO A 386 -21.75 -20.28 15.55
C PRO A 386 -21.50 -21.43 16.51
N THR A 387 -22.29 -22.48 16.33
CA THR A 387 -22.16 -23.79 17.00
C THR A 387 -22.37 -24.87 15.94
N GLU A 388 -22.01 -26.11 16.23
CA GLU A 388 -22.25 -27.24 15.32
C GLU A 388 -23.77 -27.43 15.06
N ASP A 389 -24.63 -27.21 16.05
CA ASP A 389 -26.09 -27.29 15.91
C ASP A 389 -26.69 -26.10 15.12
N LEU A 390 -26.01 -24.95 15.15
CA LEU A 390 -26.45 -23.74 14.45
C LEU A 390 -25.24 -23.06 13.81
N PRO A 391 -24.72 -23.62 12.72
CA PRO A 391 -23.52 -23.12 12.05
C PRO A 391 -23.77 -21.78 11.35
N LEU A 392 -22.71 -21.02 11.15
CA LEU A 392 -22.69 -19.81 10.34
C LEU A 392 -22.98 -20.17 8.87
N LEU A 393 -24.02 -19.57 8.30
CA LEU A 393 -24.29 -19.71 6.86
C LEU A 393 -23.51 -18.64 6.09
N CYS A 394 -22.52 -19.06 5.32
CA CYS A 394 -21.73 -18.21 4.43
C CYS A 394 -22.37 -18.22 3.04
N LEU A 395 -22.95 -17.11 2.64
CA LEU A 395 -23.57 -16.90 1.34
C LEU A 395 -22.61 -16.09 0.45
N THR A 396 -22.01 -16.74 -0.53
CA THR A 396 -21.12 -16.13 -1.52
C THR A 396 -21.86 -15.89 -2.82
N ILE A 397 -21.78 -14.67 -3.35
CA ILE A 397 -22.34 -14.28 -4.65
C ILE A 397 -21.16 -13.84 -5.51
N GLU A 398 -20.70 -14.74 -6.38
CA GLU A 398 -19.70 -14.45 -7.41
C GLU A 398 -20.36 -13.67 -8.55
N GLU A 399 -19.59 -12.81 -9.21
CA GLU A 399 -20.10 -11.87 -10.24
C GLU A 399 -21.42 -11.22 -9.82
N ALA A 400 -21.41 -10.61 -8.63
CA ALA A 400 -22.60 -10.06 -7.96
C ALA A 400 -23.42 -9.14 -8.87
N HIS A 401 -22.78 -8.46 -9.82
CA HIS A 401 -23.46 -7.57 -10.77
C HIS A 401 -24.50 -8.31 -11.64
N ALA A 402 -24.21 -9.55 -12.04
CA ALA A 402 -25.14 -10.35 -12.84
C ALA A 402 -26.39 -10.75 -12.03
N VAL A 403 -26.20 -11.13 -10.77
CA VAL A 403 -27.28 -11.51 -9.85
C VAL A 403 -28.12 -10.30 -9.44
N LEU A 404 -27.47 -9.16 -9.20
CA LEU A 404 -28.08 -7.90 -8.75
C LEU A 404 -28.65 -7.06 -9.91
N ALA A 405 -28.56 -7.51 -11.16
CA ALA A 405 -29.28 -6.91 -12.27
C ALA A 405 -30.80 -7.07 -12.12
N ASP A 406 -31.28 -8.12 -11.43
CA ASP A 406 -32.71 -8.30 -11.08
C ASP A 406 -33.06 -7.49 -9.80
N PRO A 407 -33.93 -6.46 -9.88
CA PRO A 407 -34.34 -5.67 -8.70
C PRO A 407 -34.97 -6.52 -7.57
N ALA A 408 -35.58 -7.66 -7.89
CA ALA A 408 -36.13 -8.56 -6.89
C ALA A 408 -35.02 -9.24 -6.06
N ASN A 409 -33.89 -9.59 -6.69
CA ASN A 409 -32.71 -10.10 -6.00
C ASN A 409 -32.07 -9.03 -5.13
N VAL A 410 -31.96 -7.78 -5.64
CA VAL A 410 -31.43 -6.64 -4.87
C VAL A 410 -32.19 -6.49 -3.56
N LYS A 411 -33.51 -6.52 -3.59
CA LYS A 411 -34.35 -6.40 -2.38
C LYS A 411 -34.07 -7.52 -1.37
N ILE A 412 -33.94 -8.76 -1.82
CA ILE A 412 -33.63 -9.90 -0.93
C ILE A 412 -32.25 -9.74 -0.31
N VAL A 413 -31.24 -9.38 -1.13
CA VAL A 413 -29.86 -9.21 -0.67
C VAL A 413 -29.73 -8.01 0.28
N GLU A 414 -30.48 -6.92 0.07
CA GLU A 414 -30.57 -5.82 1.04
C GLU A 414 -31.17 -6.25 2.37
N ASP A 415 -32.25 -7.05 2.37
CA ASP A 415 -32.86 -7.56 3.59
C ASP A 415 -31.86 -8.46 4.35
N LEU A 416 -31.14 -9.31 3.64
CA LEU A 416 -30.06 -10.13 4.21
C LEU A 416 -28.96 -9.23 4.79
N ALA A 417 -28.48 -8.24 4.07
CA ALA A 417 -27.43 -7.33 4.56
C ALA A 417 -27.85 -6.60 5.85
N LYS A 418 -29.11 -6.17 5.94
CA LYS A 418 -29.65 -5.44 7.10
C LYS A 418 -29.90 -6.32 8.33
N MET A 419 -30.38 -7.56 8.16
CA MET A 419 -30.94 -8.36 9.25
C MET A 419 -30.21 -9.67 9.53
N ALA A 420 -29.50 -10.22 8.56
CA ALA A 420 -28.96 -11.58 8.63
C ALA A 420 -27.78 -11.73 9.61
N ARG A 421 -27.03 -10.66 9.86
CA ARG A 421 -25.89 -10.67 10.76
C ARG A 421 -26.22 -11.19 12.16
N LYS A 422 -27.36 -10.75 12.74
CA LYS A 422 -27.76 -11.14 14.09
C LYS A 422 -28.18 -12.60 14.22
N CYS A 423 -28.51 -13.24 13.12
CA CYS A 423 -28.97 -14.64 13.09
C CYS A 423 -27.98 -15.59 12.40
N GLY A 424 -26.75 -15.15 12.20
CA GLY A 424 -25.68 -16.05 11.73
C GLY A 424 -25.72 -16.36 10.23
N ILE A 425 -26.05 -15.37 9.41
CA ILE A 425 -25.88 -15.46 7.96
C ILE A 425 -24.92 -14.36 7.52
N LYS A 426 -23.83 -14.76 6.90
CA LYS A 426 -22.78 -13.91 6.34
C LYS A 426 -23.02 -13.74 4.84
N LEU A 427 -22.98 -12.52 4.36
CA LEU A 427 -23.07 -12.19 2.95
C LEU A 427 -21.67 -11.82 2.44
N ARG A 428 -21.25 -12.46 1.33
CA ARG A 428 -20.01 -12.15 0.61
C ARG A 428 -20.36 -11.77 -0.82
N LEU A 429 -20.10 -10.53 -1.20
CA LEU A 429 -20.28 -10.05 -2.57
C LEU A 429 -18.93 -9.98 -3.26
N VAL A 430 -18.84 -10.61 -4.43
CA VAL A 430 -17.64 -10.61 -5.27
C VAL A 430 -17.97 -9.93 -6.59
N THR A 431 -17.16 -8.96 -6.99
CA THR A 431 -17.41 -8.18 -8.21
C THR A 431 -16.09 -7.72 -8.83
N GLN A 432 -16.12 -7.41 -10.12
CA GLN A 432 -14.95 -6.80 -10.77
C GLN A 432 -14.79 -5.33 -10.39
N VAL A 433 -15.90 -4.61 -10.27
CA VAL A 433 -15.92 -3.18 -9.99
C VAL A 433 -16.93 -2.87 -8.87
N PRO A 434 -16.50 -2.37 -7.69
CA PRO A 434 -17.38 -2.14 -6.55
C PRO A 434 -18.16 -0.81 -6.64
N LEU A 435 -18.58 -0.43 -7.84
CA LEU A 435 -19.39 0.77 -8.05
C LEU A 435 -20.87 0.49 -7.78
N LEU A 436 -21.61 1.53 -7.46
CA LEU A 436 -23.02 1.46 -7.09
C LEU A 436 -23.87 0.74 -8.15
N ALA A 437 -23.61 1.04 -9.44
CA ALA A 437 -24.29 0.39 -10.56
C ALA A 437 -24.12 -1.13 -10.59
N GLN A 438 -22.98 -1.64 -10.17
CA GLN A 438 -22.66 -3.06 -10.10
C GLN A 438 -23.25 -3.75 -8.84
N LEU A 439 -23.72 -2.96 -7.88
CA LEU A 439 -24.38 -3.41 -6.65
C LEU A 439 -25.88 -3.12 -6.66
N GLY A 440 -26.51 -3.19 -7.84
CA GLY A 440 -27.94 -3.01 -8.02
C GLY A 440 -28.44 -1.59 -7.71
N ASN A 441 -27.59 -0.58 -7.80
CA ASN A 441 -27.84 0.83 -7.44
C ASN A 441 -28.27 1.02 -5.96
N SER A 442 -27.94 0.06 -5.07
CA SER A 442 -28.29 0.12 -3.67
C SER A 442 -27.16 0.72 -2.82
N MET A 443 -27.32 1.97 -2.39
CA MET A 443 -26.44 2.60 -1.39
C MET A 443 -26.42 1.82 -0.08
N THR A 444 -27.59 1.33 0.35
CA THR A 444 -27.70 0.56 1.60
C THR A 444 -26.87 -0.72 1.54
N LEU A 445 -26.99 -1.47 0.45
CA LEU A 445 -26.23 -2.71 0.28
C LEU A 445 -24.72 -2.43 0.29
N ARG A 446 -24.27 -1.44 -0.49
CA ARG A 446 -22.87 -1.03 -0.54
C ARG A 446 -22.34 -0.69 0.85
N ASP A 447 -23.03 0.16 1.59
CA ASP A 447 -22.58 0.61 2.91
C ASP A 447 -22.56 -0.53 3.94
N MET A 448 -23.52 -1.46 3.88
CA MET A 448 -23.56 -2.62 4.76
C MET A 448 -22.40 -3.60 4.54
N VAL A 449 -22.06 -3.89 3.29
CA VAL A 449 -20.94 -4.81 2.98
C VAL A 449 -19.58 -4.12 3.17
N ALA A 450 -19.47 -2.83 2.86
CA ALA A 450 -18.25 -2.05 3.08
C ALA A 450 -17.92 -1.82 4.57
N ALA A 451 -18.90 -1.95 5.47
CA ALA A 451 -18.67 -1.89 6.91
C ALA A 451 -18.06 -3.17 7.51
N GLY A 452 -17.86 -4.20 6.70
CA GLY A 452 -17.30 -5.48 7.09
C GLY A 452 -15.86 -5.71 6.65
N ASN A 453 -15.55 -6.91 6.12
CA ASN A 453 -14.28 -7.12 5.45
C ASN A 453 -14.35 -6.57 4.02
N VAL A 454 -13.38 -5.78 3.65
CA VAL A 454 -13.23 -5.29 2.28
C VAL A 454 -11.87 -5.72 1.76
N VAL A 455 -11.86 -6.53 0.70
CA VAL A 455 -10.63 -6.93 0.02
C VAL A 455 -10.70 -6.41 -1.41
N VAL A 456 -9.81 -5.51 -1.76
CA VAL A 456 -9.72 -4.94 -3.11
C VAL A 456 -8.38 -5.31 -3.70
N LEU A 457 -8.40 -6.22 -4.63
CA LEU A 457 -7.25 -6.57 -5.44
C LEU A 457 -7.07 -5.50 -6.53
N ARG A 458 -6.14 -5.68 -7.46
CA ARG A 458 -5.89 -4.72 -8.53
C ARG A 458 -7.19 -4.32 -9.25
N THR A 459 -7.37 -3.02 -9.49
CA THR A 459 -8.55 -2.44 -10.18
C THR A 459 -8.17 -1.76 -11.48
N ALA A 460 -9.12 -1.66 -12.42
CA ALA A 460 -8.92 -0.98 -13.70
C ALA A 460 -8.91 0.55 -13.56
N ASN A 461 -9.59 1.10 -12.55
CA ASN A 461 -9.66 2.54 -12.33
C ASN A 461 -9.47 2.89 -10.84
N ARG A 462 -9.07 4.12 -10.59
CA ARG A 462 -8.76 4.62 -9.25
C ARG A 462 -10.00 4.77 -8.37
N LEU A 463 -11.14 5.11 -8.98
CA LEU A 463 -12.39 5.34 -8.26
C LEU A 463 -12.87 4.07 -7.54
N SER A 464 -12.67 2.90 -8.14
CA SER A 464 -13.08 1.61 -7.57
C SER A 464 -12.48 1.37 -6.18
N GLY A 465 -11.18 1.65 -5.98
CA GLY A 465 -10.54 1.52 -4.69
C GLY A 465 -11.08 2.52 -3.66
N GLN A 466 -11.24 3.77 -4.06
CA GLN A 466 -11.75 4.83 -3.18
C GLN A 466 -13.18 4.54 -2.71
N VAL A 467 -14.05 4.07 -3.61
CA VAL A 467 -15.44 3.73 -3.29
C VAL A 467 -15.53 2.51 -2.39
N ALA A 468 -14.73 1.47 -2.63
CA ALA A 468 -14.77 0.24 -1.84
C ALA A 468 -14.38 0.46 -0.37
N PHE A 469 -13.32 1.25 -0.14
CA PHE A 469 -12.83 1.51 1.22
C PHE A 469 -13.55 2.69 1.91
N ASN A 470 -14.40 3.42 1.21
CA ASN A 470 -15.18 4.56 1.73
C ASN A 470 -14.32 5.55 2.54
N GLY A 471 -13.07 5.76 2.12
CA GLY A 471 -12.11 6.65 2.80
C GLY A 471 -11.52 6.12 4.11
N THR A 472 -11.83 4.88 4.51
CA THR A 472 -11.33 4.30 5.77
C THR A 472 -9.82 4.07 5.75
N ILE A 473 -9.28 3.67 4.61
CA ILE A 473 -7.83 3.55 4.38
C ILE A 473 -7.45 4.25 3.06
N PRO A 474 -6.31 4.94 3.02
CA PRO A 474 -5.79 5.54 1.80
C PRO A 474 -5.13 4.46 0.92
N ALA A 475 -5.95 3.72 0.17
CA ALA A 475 -5.52 2.64 -0.70
C ALA A 475 -5.65 3.06 -2.18
N ASP A 476 -4.70 2.65 -3.01
CA ASP A 476 -4.75 2.82 -4.46
C ASP A 476 -4.53 1.49 -5.19
N PRO A 477 -5.56 0.61 -5.27
CA PRO A 477 -5.45 -0.66 -5.96
C PRO A 477 -5.18 -0.54 -7.46
N HIS A 478 -5.48 0.62 -8.06
CA HIS A 478 -5.20 0.90 -9.46
C HIS A 478 -3.69 1.06 -9.74
N ALA A 479 -2.93 1.55 -8.76
CA ALA A 479 -1.48 1.69 -8.88
C ALA A 479 -0.71 0.35 -8.77
N LEU A 480 -1.39 -0.76 -8.46
CA LEU A 480 -0.76 -2.08 -8.38
C LEU A 480 -0.37 -2.55 -9.79
N PRO A 481 0.86 -3.08 -9.97
CA PRO A 481 1.33 -3.54 -11.27
C PRO A 481 0.51 -4.73 -11.77
N ARG A 482 0.39 -4.91 -13.08
CA ARG A 482 -0.18 -6.14 -13.68
C ARG A 482 0.80 -7.31 -13.57
N GLU A 483 2.08 -7.03 -13.75
CA GLU A 483 3.19 -7.96 -13.63
C GLU A 483 4.35 -7.29 -12.90
N PHE A 484 5.17 -8.05 -12.25
CA PHE A 484 6.43 -7.56 -11.70
C PHE A 484 7.46 -7.33 -12.81
N PRO A 485 8.54 -6.53 -12.57
CA PRO A 485 9.54 -6.23 -13.59
C PRO A 485 10.27 -7.45 -14.17
N ASP A 486 10.25 -8.58 -13.48
CA ASP A 486 10.81 -9.86 -13.94
C ASP A 486 9.82 -10.72 -14.74
N GLY A 487 8.62 -10.21 -15.03
CA GLY A 487 7.55 -10.93 -15.72
C GLY A 487 6.74 -11.88 -14.83
N SER A 488 7.01 -11.95 -13.53
CA SER A 488 6.21 -12.77 -12.61
C SER A 488 4.85 -12.13 -12.34
N SER A 489 3.82 -12.98 -12.11
CA SER A 489 2.45 -12.53 -11.86
C SER A 489 2.34 -11.75 -10.56
N SER A 490 1.63 -10.63 -10.62
CA SER A 490 1.23 -9.82 -9.46
C SER A 490 -0.13 -10.20 -8.88
N SER A 491 -0.73 -11.28 -9.37
CA SER A 491 -2.01 -11.80 -8.88
C SER A 491 -1.99 -11.99 -7.37
N GLY A 492 -3.06 -11.60 -6.70
CA GLY A 492 -3.19 -11.60 -5.26
C GLY A 492 -2.71 -10.32 -4.56
N LEU A 493 -2.05 -9.38 -5.27
CA LEU A 493 -1.77 -8.07 -4.68
C LEU A 493 -3.07 -7.28 -4.49
N GLY A 494 -3.20 -6.67 -3.31
CA GLY A 494 -4.37 -5.89 -2.96
C GLY A 494 -4.25 -5.19 -1.63
N TYR A 495 -5.36 -4.66 -1.18
CA TYR A 495 -5.53 -4.05 0.13
C TYR A 495 -6.66 -4.75 0.87
N SER A 496 -6.54 -4.87 2.18
CA SER A 496 -7.53 -5.51 3.03
C SER A 496 -7.91 -4.62 4.20
N LEU A 497 -9.22 -4.40 4.35
CA LEU A 497 -9.82 -3.84 5.55
C LEU A 497 -10.60 -4.97 6.23
N GLY A 498 -10.17 -5.35 7.43
CA GLY A 498 -10.74 -6.46 8.19
C GLY A 498 -10.59 -6.24 9.69
N PRO A 499 -10.10 -7.23 10.44
CA PRO A 499 -9.78 -7.06 11.86
C PRO A 499 -8.74 -5.96 12.11
N GLN A 500 -7.86 -5.75 11.13
CA GLN A 500 -6.82 -4.72 11.12
C GLN A 500 -7.10 -3.76 9.96
N ALA A 501 -6.99 -2.46 10.22
CA ALA A 501 -7.10 -1.42 9.20
C ALA A 501 -5.69 -0.97 8.82
N ARG A 502 -5.02 -1.73 7.91
CA ARG A 502 -3.69 -1.39 7.41
C ARG A 502 -3.77 -0.74 6.03
N SER A 503 -2.99 0.30 5.83
CA SER A 503 -2.87 0.98 4.54
C SER A 503 -1.82 0.35 3.61
N SER A 504 -1.15 -0.69 4.06
CA SER A 504 -0.16 -1.43 3.28
C SER A 504 -0.80 -2.33 2.23
N VAL A 505 -0.10 -2.50 1.13
CA VAL A 505 -0.38 -3.56 0.15
C VAL A 505 -0.15 -4.92 0.81
N MET A 506 -1.05 -5.86 0.60
CA MET A 506 -0.88 -7.26 0.97
C MET A 506 -0.84 -8.14 -0.28
N ARG A 507 -0.36 -9.37 -0.16
CA ARG A 507 -0.55 -10.42 -1.16
C ARG A 507 -1.30 -11.58 -0.54
N THR A 508 -2.38 -12.03 -1.20
CA THR A 508 -3.14 -13.21 -0.77
C THR A 508 -2.27 -14.46 -0.82
N HIS A 509 -2.54 -15.42 0.05
CA HIS A 509 -1.93 -16.73 -0.09
C HIS A 509 -2.41 -17.39 -1.39
N PHE A 510 -1.57 -18.22 -1.94
CA PHE A 510 -1.87 -18.99 -3.14
C PHE A 510 -2.26 -20.41 -2.75
N VAL A 511 -3.49 -20.79 -3.07
CA VAL A 511 -3.97 -22.18 -2.97
C VAL A 511 -3.48 -22.91 -4.20
N GLU A 512 -2.54 -23.82 -4.05
CA GLU A 512 -1.89 -24.52 -5.17
C GLU A 512 -2.86 -25.50 -5.83
N ASP A 513 -3.54 -26.32 -5.03
CA ASP A 513 -4.52 -27.29 -5.49
C ASP A 513 -5.87 -27.10 -4.76
N PRO A 514 -6.83 -26.34 -5.33
CA PRO A 514 -8.15 -26.19 -4.74
C PRO A 514 -8.93 -27.53 -4.66
N PHE A 515 -8.70 -28.44 -5.62
CA PHE A 515 -9.36 -29.73 -5.65
C PHE A 515 -9.02 -30.60 -4.44
N GLU A 516 -7.76 -30.59 -3.99
CA GLU A 516 -7.35 -31.28 -2.76
C GLU A 516 -8.21 -30.84 -1.58
N TRP A 517 -8.39 -29.53 -1.41
CA TRP A 517 -9.16 -28.98 -0.29
C TRP A 517 -10.67 -29.15 -0.47
N ALA A 518 -11.16 -29.17 -1.68
CA ALA A 518 -12.56 -29.44 -1.99
C ALA A 518 -12.94 -30.90 -1.73
N THR A 519 -12.03 -31.84 -1.92
CA THR A 519 -12.26 -33.28 -1.73
C THR A 519 -11.93 -33.80 -0.34
N THR A 520 -11.12 -33.05 0.42
CA THR A 520 -10.81 -33.36 1.82
C THR A 520 -11.76 -32.63 2.76
N GLY A 521 -11.97 -33.17 3.98
CA GLY A 521 -12.91 -32.64 4.95
C GLY A 521 -14.37 -32.99 4.62
N GLU A 522 -15.27 -32.59 5.52
CA GLU A 522 -16.71 -32.88 5.42
C GLU A 522 -17.50 -31.61 5.12
N THR A 523 -18.50 -31.70 4.26
CA THR A 523 -19.42 -30.60 4.00
C THR A 523 -20.38 -30.45 5.16
N THR A 524 -20.27 -29.34 5.93
CA THR A 524 -21.25 -28.98 6.95
C THR A 524 -22.54 -28.54 6.29
N THR A 525 -23.66 -29.05 6.78
CA THR A 525 -25.02 -28.73 6.31
C THR A 525 -25.81 -27.94 7.35
N LEU A 526 -26.96 -27.39 6.94
CA LEU A 526 -27.89 -26.80 7.90
C LEU A 526 -28.48 -27.88 8.84
N CYS A 527 -28.95 -27.48 10.01
CA CYS A 527 -29.76 -28.34 10.88
C CYS A 527 -31.06 -28.77 10.18
N ALA A 528 -31.71 -29.84 10.67
CA ALA A 528 -32.89 -30.42 10.04
C ALA A 528 -34.02 -29.38 9.81
N GLU A 529 -34.27 -28.48 10.77
CA GLU A 529 -35.25 -27.40 10.65
C GLU A 529 -34.82 -26.35 9.60
N GLY A 530 -33.51 -26.09 9.48
CA GLY A 530 -32.95 -25.22 8.45
C GLY A 530 -33.16 -25.80 7.06
N ILE A 531 -32.86 -27.08 6.88
CA ILE A 531 -33.10 -27.82 5.64
C ILE A 531 -34.59 -27.79 5.27
N ALA A 532 -35.49 -28.08 6.22
CA ALA A 532 -36.93 -28.00 6.02
C ALA A 532 -37.41 -26.60 5.60
N THR A 533 -36.80 -25.55 6.19
CA THR A 533 -37.09 -24.16 5.84
C THR A 533 -36.56 -23.75 4.48
N ALA A 534 -35.39 -24.23 4.10
CA ALA A 534 -34.82 -24.04 2.77
C ALA A 534 -35.71 -24.66 1.67
N GLY A 535 -36.41 -25.78 2.01
CA GLY A 535 -37.49 -26.37 1.23
C GLY A 535 -37.01 -27.22 0.05
N THR A 536 -37.96 -27.50 -0.86
CA THR A 536 -37.71 -28.39 -2.01
C THR A 536 -36.63 -27.89 -2.95
N ASP A 537 -36.50 -26.58 -3.11
CA ASP A 537 -35.44 -25.99 -3.94
C ASP A 537 -34.04 -26.39 -3.45
N TYR A 538 -33.86 -26.44 -2.11
CA TYR A 538 -32.62 -26.93 -1.51
C TYR A 538 -32.48 -28.47 -1.68
N ALA A 539 -33.54 -29.22 -1.43
CA ALA A 539 -33.46 -30.69 -1.49
C ALA A 539 -33.14 -31.24 -2.88
N THR A 540 -33.48 -30.50 -3.94
CA THR A 540 -33.38 -30.99 -5.33
C THR A 540 -32.39 -30.21 -6.21
N TRP A 541 -31.55 -29.35 -5.62
CA TRP A 541 -30.69 -28.47 -6.41
C TRP A 541 -29.67 -29.25 -7.25
N ARG A 542 -29.08 -30.34 -6.72
CA ARG A 542 -28.13 -31.17 -7.47
C ARG A 542 -28.82 -31.85 -8.67
N GLN A 543 -30.00 -32.43 -8.44
CA GLN A 543 -30.76 -33.04 -9.50
C GLN A 543 -31.08 -32.03 -10.64
N ARG A 544 -31.57 -30.83 -10.28
CA ARG A 544 -31.88 -29.79 -11.26
C ARG A 544 -30.63 -29.30 -12.02
N ARG A 545 -29.49 -29.19 -11.34
CA ARG A 545 -28.23 -28.86 -11.99
C ARG A 545 -27.84 -29.92 -13.02
N ASP A 546 -27.85 -31.18 -12.60
CA ASP A 546 -27.43 -32.29 -13.44
C ASP A 546 -28.39 -32.47 -14.65
N GLU A 547 -29.70 -32.27 -14.46
CA GLU A 547 -30.70 -32.22 -15.53
C GLU A 547 -30.42 -31.06 -16.51
N ALA A 548 -30.11 -29.86 -16.00
CA ALA A 548 -29.81 -28.71 -16.84
C ALA A 548 -28.53 -28.91 -17.66
N TRP A 549 -27.52 -29.57 -17.10
CA TRP A 549 -26.28 -29.89 -17.82
C TRP A 549 -26.41 -31.00 -18.86
N GLY A 550 -27.35 -31.92 -18.66
CA GLY A 550 -27.69 -32.97 -19.62
C GLY A 550 -28.56 -32.48 -20.80
N THR A 551 -29.14 -31.29 -20.70
CA THR A 551 -30.00 -30.72 -21.74
C THR A 551 -29.17 -29.76 -22.61
N PRO A 552 -29.12 -29.93 -23.97
CA PRO A 552 -28.47 -28.95 -24.84
C PRO A 552 -29.11 -27.59 -24.64
N GLU A 553 -28.31 -26.56 -24.41
CA GLU A 553 -28.81 -25.19 -24.28
C GLU A 553 -29.52 -24.76 -25.57
N PRO A 554 -30.71 -24.14 -25.51
CA PRO A 554 -31.27 -23.47 -26.65
C PRO A 554 -30.32 -22.36 -27.10
N ALA A 555 -30.06 -22.29 -28.40
CA ALA A 555 -29.05 -21.40 -29.01
C ALA A 555 -29.27 -19.89 -28.79
N ASP A 556 -30.32 -19.49 -28.09
CA ASP A 556 -30.75 -18.12 -27.88
C ASP A 556 -31.08 -17.85 -26.39
N ASP A 557 -30.08 -17.79 -25.50
CA ASP A 557 -30.22 -17.07 -24.24
C ASP A 557 -29.59 -15.68 -24.41
N PRO A 558 -30.34 -14.60 -24.51
CA PRO A 558 -29.80 -13.23 -24.68
C PRO A 558 -28.93 -12.77 -23.50
N ALA A 559 -29.00 -13.46 -22.35
CA ALA A 559 -28.16 -13.17 -21.20
C ALA A 559 -26.72 -13.70 -21.36
N ALA A 560 -26.52 -14.81 -22.10
CA ALA A 560 -25.20 -15.41 -22.34
C ALA A 560 -24.35 -14.58 -23.34
N VAL A 561 -24.99 -13.88 -24.27
CA VAL A 561 -24.33 -13.07 -25.31
C VAL A 561 -23.84 -11.73 -24.78
N SER A 562 -24.45 -11.22 -23.70
CA SER A 562 -24.07 -9.93 -23.10
C SER A 562 -22.72 -9.97 -22.34
N LEU A 563 -22.35 -11.09 -21.77
CA LEU A 563 -21.18 -11.19 -20.89
C LEU A 563 -19.82 -11.14 -21.63
N THR A 564 -19.78 -11.55 -22.92
CA THR A 564 -18.53 -11.58 -23.70
C THR A 564 -18.26 -10.30 -24.49
N LYS A 565 -19.28 -9.50 -24.78
CA LYS A 565 -19.12 -8.26 -25.54
C LYS A 565 -18.72 -7.06 -24.69
N ASP A 566 -19.18 -7.03 -23.43
CA ASP A 566 -18.88 -5.89 -22.53
C ASP A 566 -17.50 -5.99 -21.87
N ALA A 567 -16.94 -7.19 -21.76
CA ALA A 567 -15.58 -7.38 -21.23
C ALA A 567 -14.48 -6.93 -22.21
N ALA A 568 -14.71 -7.06 -23.51
CA ALA A 568 -13.75 -6.61 -24.54
C ALA A 568 -13.84 -5.10 -24.84
N ALA A 569 -14.98 -4.48 -24.54
CA ALA A 569 -15.18 -3.03 -24.70
C ALA A 569 -14.70 -2.21 -23.49
N ALA A 570 -14.51 -2.82 -22.34
CA ALA A 570 -14.05 -2.14 -21.12
C ALA A 570 -12.55 -1.80 -21.13
N ASP A 571 -11.76 -2.38 -22.02
CA ASP A 571 -10.31 -2.16 -22.10
C ASP A 571 -9.90 -1.03 -23.06
N ALA A 572 -10.83 -0.45 -23.82
CA ALA A 572 -10.49 0.51 -24.87
C ALA A 572 -10.69 2.00 -24.51
N ASP A 573 -11.59 2.37 -23.57
CA ASP A 573 -11.87 3.78 -23.30
C ASP A 573 -12.23 4.05 -21.83
N ALA A 574 -11.23 4.02 -20.95
CA ALA A 574 -11.41 4.31 -19.52
C ALA A 574 -11.57 5.81 -19.19
N ASP A 575 -11.58 6.70 -20.15
CA ASP A 575 -11.75 8.15 -19.94
C ASP A 575 -13.18 8.67 -20.23
N GLU A 576 -14.13 7.79 -20.64
CA GLU A 576 -15.44 8.25 -21.09
C GLU A 576 -16.60 7.29 -20.74
N LEU A 577 -16.94 7.09 -19.47
CA LEU A 577 -18.18 6.40 -19.10
C LEU A 577 -18.94 7.10 -17.95
N ALA A 578 -19.66 8.16 -18.34
CA ALA A 578 -20.96 8.47 -17.73
C ALA A 578 -22.02 7.56 -18.37
N PRO A 579 -23.09 7.14 -17.64
CA PRO A 579 -24.11 6.24 -18.16
C PRO A 579 -24.75 6.79 -19.44
N VAL A 580 -24.77 5.99 -20.51
CA VAL A 580 -25.43 6.33 -21.77
C VAL A 580 -26.93 6.25 -21.55
N VAL A 581 -27.54 7.37 -21.19
CA VAL A 581 -28.97 7.60 -21.42
C VAL A 581 -29.11 7.90 -22.90
N PRO A 582 -30.00 7.25 -23.67
CA PRO A 582 -30.24 7.63 -25.07
C PRO A 582 -30.54 9.11 -25.12
N ALA A 583 -29.76 9.86 -25.89
CA ALA A 583 -30.03 11.28 -26.04
C ALA A 583 -31.34 11.40 -26.85
N ASP A 584 -32.38 11.82 -26.18
CA ASP A 584 -33.66 12.15 -26.80
C ASP A 584 -33.44 13.31 -27.79
N ASP A 585 -33.88 13.15 -29.03
CA ASP A 585 -33.78 14.20 -30.04
C ASP A 585 -34.53 15.47 -29.61
N SER A 586 -35.49 15.34 -28.70
CA SER A 586 -36.19 16.46 -28.08
C SER A 586 -35.24 17.33 -27.21
N ALA A 587 -34.34 16.71 -26.45
CA ALA A 587 -33.36 17.44 -25.62
C ALA A 587 -32.33 18.18 -26.46
N LYS A 588 -31.88 17.61 -27.59
CA LYS A 588 -30.98 18.28 -28.54
C LYS A 588 -31.64 19.50 -29.18
N SER A 589 -32.92 19.37 -29.60
CA SER A 589 -33.68 20.44 -30.17
C SER A 589 -33.89 21.60 -29.18
N ALA A 590 -34.28 21.28 -27.94
CA ALA A 590 -34.46 22.26 -26.88
C ALA A 590 -33.16 23.03 -26.55
N ILE A 591 -32.03 22.36 -26.50
CA ILE A 591 -30.71 22.97 -26.25
C ILE A 591 -30.30 23.90 -27.40
N CYS A 592 -30.52 23.52 -28.66
CA CYS A 592 -30.23 24.36 -29.81
C CYS A 592 -31.08 25.61 -29.80
N THR A 593 -32.40 25.50 -29.57
CA THR A 593 -33.33 26.64 -29.48
C THR A 593 -32.92 27.57 -28.33
N TYR A 594 -32.59 27.01 -27.16
CA TYR A 594 -32.15 27.79 -26.02
C TYR A 594 -30.88 28.60 -26.28
N LEU A 595 -29.90 28.02 -26.98
CA LEU A 595 -28.64 28.69 -27.33
C LEU A 595 -28.80 29.66 -28.50
N ALA A 596 -29.77 29.45 -29.40
CA ALA A 596 -30.05 30.38 -30.49
C ALA A 596 -30.66 31.71 -30.00
N GLU A 597 -31.33 31.71 -28.86
CA GLU A 597 -31.92 32.90 -28.22
C GLU A 597 -30.95 33.64 -27.29
N ARG A 598 -29.72 33.12 -27.09
CA ARG A 598 -28.71 33.65 -26.17
C ARG A 598 -27.32 33.60 -26.77
N ASP A 599 -26.51 34.63 -26.53
CA ASP A 599 -25.14 34.69 -27.05
C ASP A 599 -24.29 33.54 -26.55
N GLN A 600 -24.44 33.15 -25.26
CA GLN A 600 -23.75 32.02 -24.64
C GLN A 600 -24.42 31.61 -23.33
N ALA A 601 -24.26 30.32 -22.93
CA ALA A 601 -24.76 29.82 -21.65
C ALA A 601 -23.85 28.76 -21.04
N ARG A 602 -23.88 28.65 -19.70
CA ARG A 602 -23.16 27.59 -18.96
C ARG A 602 -23.98 26.32 -18.97
N THR A 603 -23.31 25.15 -19.06
CA THR A 603 -23.94 23.81 -19.03
C THR A 603 -24.93 23.64 -17.87
N GLY A 604 -24.55 24.10 -16.66
CA GLY A 604 -25.44 24.02 -15.49
C GLY A 604 -26.68 24.91 -15.57
N VAL A 605 -26.59 26.08 -16.21
CA VAL A 605 -27.71 26.99 -16.42
C VAL A 605 -28.68 26.40 -17.46
N ILE A 606 -28.15 25.85 -18.56
CA ILE A 606 -28.97 25.15 -19.57
C ILE A 606 -29.73 23.97 -18.92
N ALA A 607 -29.07 23.21 -18.06
CA ALA A 607 -29.69 22.08 -17.35
C ALA A 607 -30.84 22.54 -16.43
N HIS A 608 -30.62 23.61 -15.68
CA HIS A 608 -31.62 24.20 -14.78
C HIS A 608 -32.81 24.80 -15.52
N ASP A 609 -32.53 25.60 -16.54
CA ASP A 609 -33.58 26.37 -17.23
C ASP A 609 -34.46 25.49 -18.15
N LEU A 610 -33.92 24.39 -18.67
CA LEU A 610 -34.64 23.41 -19.47
C LEU A 610 -35.21 22.24 -18.69
N ASP A 611 -34.96 22.18 -17.37
CA ASP A 611 -35.30 21.03 -16.49
C ASP A 611 -34.82 19.69 -17.06
N ILE A 612 -33.60 19.69 -17.63
CA ILE A 612 -32.94 18.49 -18.17
C ILE A 612 -31.77 18.10 -17.26
N PRO A 613 -31.62 16.82 -16.91
CA PRO A 613 -30.49 16.37 -16.10
C PRO A 613 -29.13 16.79 -16.66
N LEU A 614 -28.25 17.32 -15.80
CA LEU A 614 -26.94 17.87 -16.19
C LEU A 614 -26.08 16.88 -17.03
N PRO A 615 -26.04 15.56 -16.76
CA PRO A 615 -25.35 14.59 -17.62
C PRO A 615 -25.91 14.56 -19.06
N THR A 616 -27.24 14.59 -19.20
CA THR A 616 -27.93 14.59 -20.50
C THR A 616 -27.60 15.84 -21.29
N VAL A 617 -27.62 17.02 -20.66
CA VAL A 617 -27.24 18.30 -21.31
C VAL A 617 -25.78 18.26 -21.73
N SER A 618 -24.87 17.78 -20.87
CA SER A 618 -23.45 17.68 -21.18
C SER A 618 -23.17 16.76 -22.38
N GLN A 619 -23.87 15.63 -22.46
CA GLN A 619 -23.77 14.70 -23.59
C GLN A 619 -24.34 15.26 -24.87
N SER A 620 -25.54 15.89 -24.81
CA SER A 620 -26.19 16.51 -25.96
C SER A 620 -25.36 17.66 -26.53
N LEU A 621 -24.75 18.50 -25.69
CA LEU A 621 -23.86 19.59 -26.12
C LEU A 621 -22.62 19.09 -26.85
N ARG A 622 -22.00 17.98 -26.35
CA ARG A 622 -20.85 17.36 -27.04
C ARG A 622 -21.23 16.80 -28.42
N ARG A 623 -22.42 16.15 -28.55
CA ARG A 623 -22.92 15.65 -29.83
C ARG A 623 -23.26 16.79 -30.79
N LEU A 624 -23.94 17.82 -30.31
CA LEU A 624 -24.25 18.99 -31.10
C LEU A 624 -23.00 19.76 -31.55
N ALA A 625 -21.92 19.74 -30.75
CA ALA A 625 -20.63 20.30 -31.15
C ALA A 625 -19.95 19.46 -32.24
N ALA A 626 -20.03 18.12 -32.15
CA ALA A 626 -19.54 17.22 -33.19
C ALA A 626 -20.36 17.34 -34.50
N GLU A 627 -21.66 17.67 -34.38
CA GLU A 627 -22.55 17.98 -35.50
C GLU A 627 -22.39 19.42 -36.05
N GLY A 628 -21.48 20.23 -35.43
CA GLY A 628 -21.22 21.62 -35.85
C GLY A 628 -22.36 22.61 -35.57
N ARG A 629 -23.32 22.25 -34.72
CA ARG A 629 -24.51 23.06 -34.39
C ARG A 629 -24.34 23.99 -33.20
N VAL A 630 -23.41 23.68 -32.33
CA VAL A 630 -23.00 24.52 -31.19
C VAL A 630 -21.48 24.59 -31.11
N SER A 631 -20.93 25.64 -30.55
CA SER A 631 -19.51 25.83 -30.34
C SER A 631 -19.20 26.01 -28.85
N ARG A 632 -18.02 25.50 -28.41
CA ARG A 632 -17.57 25.68 -27.04
C ARG A 632 -16.73 26.95 -26.93
N VAL A 633 -17.26 27.99 -26.30
CA VAL A 633 -16.59 29.27 -26.12
C VAL A 633 -15.46 29.20 -25.10
N ARG A 634 -15.70 28.52 -23.97
CA ARG A 634 -14.71 28.22 -22.91
C ARG A 634 -15.18 27.02 -22.08
N HIS A 635 -14.39 26.57 -21.14
CA HIS A 635 -14.76 25.40 -20.30
C HIS A 635 -16.14 25.59 -19.66
N GLY A 636 -17.06 24.67 -20.01
CA GLY A 636 -18.44 24.66 -19.49
C GLY A 636 -19.35 25.78 -20.04
N VAL A 637 -18.96 26.54 -21.07
CA VAL A 637 -19.77 27.61 -21.71
C VAL A 637 -19.88 27.35 -23.21
N TRP A 638 -21.12 27.42 -23.72
CA TRP A 638 -21.50 27.06 -25.09
C TRP A 638 -22.28 28.17 -25.76
N ALA A 639 -22.18 28.26 -27.08
CA ALA A 639 -22.92 29.16 -27.93
C ALA A 639 -23.47 28.42 -29.15
N ALA A 640 -24.49 28.95 -29.80
CA ALA A 640 -24.90 28.46 -31.10
C ALA A 640 -23.73 28.60 -32.10
N ALA A 641 -23.57 27.66 -33.02
CA ALA A 641 -22.59 27.82 -34.09
C ALA A 641 -23.08 28.84 -35.10
N ASP A 642 -22.21 29.78 -35.48
CA ASP A 642 -22.51 30.79 -36.46
C ASP A 642 -22.59 30.13 -37.85
N THR A 643 -23.80 29.90 -38.35
CA THR A 643 -24.07 29.32 -39.69
C THR A 643 -23.90 30.32 -40.83
N GLY A 644 -23.26 31.46 -40.59
CA GLY A 644 -23.18 32.58 -41.49
C GLY A 644 -21.80 32.95 -42.03
N ALA A 645 -20.99 31.98 -42.56
CA ALA A 645 -19.77 32.34 -43.30
C ALA A 645 -19.30 31.23 -44.25
N THR A 646 -20.12 30.89 -45.27
CA THR A 646 -19.61 30.21 -46.48
C THR A 646 -20.53 30.54 -47.66
N GLU A 647 -20.56 31.83 -48.05
CA GLU A 647 -20.93 32.25 -49.40
C GLU A 647 -20.57 33.74 -49.56
N ARG A 648 -19.29 34.02 -49.85
CA ARG A 648 -18.81 35.22 -50.55
C ARG A 648 -17.28 35.14 -50.54
N ASP A 649 -16.76 34.71 -51.68
CA ASP A 649 -15.65 35.27 -52.43
C ASP A 649 -15.11 34.21 -53.43
N ASP A 650 -15.89 34.03 -54.51
CA ASP A 650 -15.40 33.62 -55.81
C ASP A 650 -16.10 34.42 -56.88
N ALA A 651 -15.83 35.77 -56.95
CA ALA A 651 -16.07 36.60 -58.10
C ALA A 651 -15.29 37.90 -57.90
N ALA A 652 -14.02 37.91 -58.33
CA ALA A 652 -13.33 39.02 -58.95
C ALA A 652 -11.83 38.89 -58.98
N ALA A 653 -11.28 38.73 -60.19
CA ALA A 653 -9.90 38.86 -60.69
C ALA A 653 -9.00 37.68 -60.63
#